data_67865e7cbe6461c163e44dd0b161b331
#
_entry.id   67865e7cbe6461c163e44dd0b161b331
#
_cell.length_a   1.000
_cell.length_b   1.000
_cell.length_c   1.000
_cell.angle_alpha   90.00
_cell.angle_beta   90.00
_cell.angle_gamma   90.00
#
_symmetry.space_group_name_H-M   'P 1'
#
loop_
_entity.id
_entity.type
_entity.pdbx_description
1 polymer ?
#
loop_
_entity_poly.entity_id
_entity_poly.type
_entity_poly.pdbx_seq_one_letter_code
_entity_poly.pdbx_strand_id
1 'polypeptide(L)'
;MFDENIDIAMRRLMDGESLDDFCDWFVKAKMAEPDVLQGMPDVPLADLARSLRHVARQFWGQMPYPPNRWRARGLPKMERNGPCHCGSGRKFKQCCAEFDHAPVPLTTESLQVLALEHAAPEWLTGDKLTEVPALALGQAAMGWNDAGEQERTIRLLGPMFVDLKALDERHEVAFDAYVEALMDYGQERERRDLIDRMTQHPNKALATTARGRLVSILADQGEMDQAWQLFQETSRFNPNDPQLWHLELSLLLAQGRQEEARLRAPLLAARAQKAGMQELADVLVGMAKDGMGFLRDAAFDEVDDLYEEALVALTDAVPQQLDEKVLHSLYAVEVLPQGEGDARVDVAWVEPVKKMADLYRRWQRSFVVGKPDMTWLNGDVDGLIEALPEAQAFLEKNPLAWYSADVLDDLLMTALTLCDDESPTPVLDGAQRLANHAVAVLRSLAGGAQIHWAVQAHRPMLRCLAMAVELAQMRLDEPAAIDYLHLGLALNPNDNHGWRTVLATLLMERGDFEGALTLMDRYPQDMPPADHRRALALFNLDRKVEAEAVLREAHSAYPLYFKAFLPKVMDAPPVEDERGYVLGSAEAAWHFRIESRHLWVATGALAWAQGLQLLDPSAAKPKKPAKAPQPAPSKKAGGKASGAAGMMVLGDDFSPKQEKYLRKICSDYPRLHGFLQGVAWSPQVLMPNAWIGAAMDMHDRMPNSRSEATATKALHDAVNATMTLCNHLNQTVIDHLGHAHPGLDFVRAVVGDEEAAALSWAAGFLKGSETAAAGWARHGHKVVGVTGSFGRLRGLAVRAELLRVQSRVTDDQGRPILQALTDQPAAWSDLQTALHDLWPVVRQARLAGMHRG
;
A
#
# COMPACT_ATOMS: atom_id res chain seq x y z
N MET A 1 -15.54 25.63 -6.51
CA MET A 1 -15.52 26.87 -7.34
C MET A 1 -14.14 27.25 -7.90
N PHE A 2 -13.06 26.59 -7.43
CA PHE A 2 -11.68 27.01 -7.77
C PHE A 2 -10.80 25.95 -8.46
N ASP A 3 -11.22 24.66 -8.57
CA ASP A 3 -10.28 23.57 -8.80
C ASP A 3 -9.53 23.49 -10.15
N GLU A 4 -10.13 23.31 -11.28
CA GLU A 4 -9.36 23.18 -12.52
C GLU A 4 -8.75 24.51 -13.04
N ASN A 5 -9.40 25.63 -12.80
CA ASN A 5 -8.93 26.92 -13.28
C ASN A 5 -7.95 27.63 -12.35
N ILE A 6 -7.84 27.20 -11.07
CA ILE A 6 -6.89 27.85 -10.14
C ILE A 6 -5.44 27.52 -10.53
N ASP A 7 -5.15 26.28 -10.87
CA ASP A 7 -3.82 25.86 -11.32
C ASP A 7 -3.36 26.61 -12.57
N ILE A 8 -4.27 26.80 -13.52
CA ILE A 8 -3.98 27.56 -14.74
C ILE A 8 -3.77 29.04 -14.38
N ALA A 9 -4.62 29.60 -13.51
CA ALA A 9 -4.49 30.98 -13.05
C ALA A 9 -3.15 31.20 -12.35
N MET A 10 -2.79 30.29 -11.45
CA MET A 10 -1.54 30.37 -10.70
C MET A 10 -0.32 30.25 -11.58
N ARG A 11 -0.27 29.32 -12.53
CA ARG A 11 0.84 29.21 -13.51
C ARG A 11 1.02 30.52 -14.27
N ARG A 12 -0.07 31.10 -14.82
CA ARG A 12 -0.03 32.38 -15.53
C ARG A 12 0.50 33.53 -14.67
N LEU A 13 0.07 33.54 -13.38
CA LEU A 13 0.55 34.54 -12.43
C LEU A 13 2.03 34.37 -12.11
N MET A 14 2.48 33.14 -11.92
CA MET A 14 3.89 32.83 -11.62
C MET A 14 4.80 33.06 -12.83
N ASP A 15 4.32 32.79 -14.04
CA ASP A 15 5.02 33.07 -15.31
C ASP A 15 5.12 34.59 -15.63
N GLY A 16 4.47 35.43 -14.85
CA GLY A 16 4.60 36.88 -14.94
C GLY A 16 3.71 37.53 -15.98
N GLU A 17 2.59 36.91 -16.31
CA GLU A 17 1.62 37.46 -17.27
C GLU A 17 1.19 38.89 -16.91
N SER A 18 0.91 39.72 -17.91
CA SER A 18 0.46 41.06 -17.70
C SER A 18 -0.91 41.12 -17.03
N LEU A 19 -1.18 42.23 -16.32
CA LEU A 19 -2.47 42.44 -15.63
C LEU A 19 -3.67 42.33 -16.60
N ASP A 20 -3.57 42.97 -17.79
CA ASP A 20 -4.68 43.01 -18.72
C ASP A 20 -4.92 41.64 -19.38
N ASP A 21 -3.86 40.94 -19.82
CA ASP A 21 -3.96 39.60 -20.41
C ASP A 21 -4.52 38.57 -19.39
N PHE A 22 -4.06 38.64 -18.15
CA PHE A 22 -4.58 37.79 -17.07
C PHE A 22 -6.06 38.06 -16.81
N CYS A 23 -6.46 39.31 -16.67
CA CYS A 23 -7.86 39.69 -16.45
C CYS A 23 -8.76 39.24 -17.63
N ASP A 24 -8.31 39.41 -18.87
CA ASP A 24 -9.08 38.99 -20.05
C ASP A 24 -9.25 37.49 -20.12
N TRP A 25 -8.18 36.73 -19.81
CA TRP A 25 -8.25 35.27 -19.73
C TRP A 25 -9.17 34.82 -18.61
N PHE A 26 -9.01 35.34 -17.38
CA PHE A 26 -9.77 34.91 -16.20
C PHE A 26 -11.27 35.09 -16.38
N VAL A 27 -11.68 36.25 -16.90
CA VAL A 27 -13.10 36.54 -17.20
C VAL A 27 -13.63 35.52 -18.21
N LYS A 28 -12.86 35.27 -19.29
CA LYS A 28 -13.27 34.30 -20.32
C LYS A 28 -13.38 32.88 -19.78
N ALA A 29 -12.43 32.46 -18.98
CA ALA A 29 -12.41 31.13 -18.37
C ALA A 29 -13.61 30.94 -17.42
N LYS A 30 -13.80 31.86 -16.48
CA LYS A 30 -14.89 31.77 -15.50
C LYS A 30 -16.28 31.93 -16.12
N MET A 31 -16.43 32.71 -17.18
CA MET A 31 -17.70 32.83 -17.91
C MET A 31 -18.02 31.57 -18.73
N ALA A 32 -17.09 30.68 -18.96
CA ALA A 32 -17.31 29.42 -19.62
C ALA A 32 -17.73 28.29 -18.64
N GLU A 33 -17.59 28.47 -17.33
CA GLU A 33 -17.98 27.51 -16.31
C GLU A 33 -19.51 27.51 -16.10
N PRO A 34 -20.20 26.35 -16.28
CA PRO A 34 -21.63 26.25 -16.11
C PRO A 34 -22.13 26.68 -14.73
N ASP A 35 -21.37 26.33 -13.67
CA ASP A 35 -21.74 26.57 -12.29
C ASP A 35 -21.73 28.05 -11.91
N VAL A 36 -20.82 28.83 -12.48
CA VAL A 36 -20.76 30.28 -12.31
C VAL A 36 -22.00 30.96 -12.90
N LEU A 37 -22.49 30.46 -14.05
CA LEU A 37 -23.68 30.98 -14.71
C LEU A 37 -24.96 30.52 -14.01
N GLN A 38 -25.03 29.29 -13.53
CA GLN A 38 -26.19 28.75 -12.83
C GLN A 38 -26.33 29.30 -11.39
N GLY A 39 -25.21 29.55 -10.72
CA GLY A 39 -25.18 30.09 -9.36
C GLY A 39 -25.61 31.56 -9.26
N MET A 40 -25.66 32.30 -10.39
CA MET A 40 -26.03 33.72 -10.43
C MET A 40 -27.02 34.04 -11.57
N PRO A 41 -28.18 33.38 -11.63
CA PRO A 41 -29.09 33.48 -12.79
C PRO A 41 -29.69 34.88 -12.99
N ASP A 42 -29.78 35.71 -11.93
CA ASP A 42 -30.39 37.04 -11.96
C ASP A 42 -29.38 38.16 -12.23
N VAL A 43 -28.09 37.86 -12.35
CA VAL A 43 -27.03 38.83 -12.58
C VAL A 43 -26.81 39.06 -14.09
N PRO A 44 -26.93 40.29 -14.62
CA PRO A 44 -26.61 40.54 -16.02
C PRO A 44 -25.17 40.13 -16.36
N LEU A 45 -24.96 39.41 -17.47
CA LEU A 45 -23.64 38.91 -17.89
C LEU A 45 -22.56 40.01 -17.93
N ALA A 46 -22.93 41.23 -18.30
CA ALA A 46 -22.01 42.38 -18.32
C ALA A 46 -21.58 42.80 -16.90
N ASP A 47 -22.43 42.60 -15.90
CA ASP A 47 -22.13 42.92 -14.52
C ASP A 47 -21.32 41.82 -13.87
N LEU A 48 -21.62 40.54 -14.20
CA LEU A 48 -20.84 39.40 -13.81
C LEU A 48 -19.40 39.51 -14.38
N ALA A 49 -19.25 39.80 -15.65
CA ALA A 49 -17.92 39.95 -16.27
C ALA A 49 -17.11 41.11 -15.61
N ARG A 50 -17.79 42.20 -15.20
CA ARG A 50 -17.11 43.28 -14.45
C ARG A 50 -16.65 42.84 -13.08
N SER A 51 -17.48 42.09 -12.35
CA SER A 51 -17.13 41.56 -11.04
C SER A 51 -15.95 40.56 -11.14
N LEU A 52 -16.00 39.64 -12.09
CA LEU A 52 -14.91 38.70 -12.36
C LEU A 52 -13.60 39.41 -12.73
N ARG A 53 -13.66 40.48 -13.56
CA ARG A 53 -12.49 41.30 -13.86
C ARG A 53 -11.93 42.01 -12.64
N HIS A 54 -12.78 42.45 -11.74
CA HIS A 54 -12.33 43.05 -10.48
C HIS A 54 -11.62 42.02 -9.61
N VAL A 55 -12.22 40.84 -9.42
CA VAL A 55 -11.59 39.73 -8.69
C VAL A 55 -10.23 39.36 -9.29
N ALA A 56 -10.16 39.16 -10.62
CA ALA A 56 -8.90 38.86 -11.31
C ALA A 56 -7.83 39.93 -11.06
N ARG A 57 -8.22 41.20 -11.14
CA ARG A 57 -7.34 42.32 -10.89
C ARG A 57 -6.79 42.35 -9.46
N GLN A 58 -7.67 42.12 -8.45
CA GLN A 58 -7.25 42.07 -7.06
C GLN A 58 -6.34 40.86 -6.82
N PHE A 59 -6.68 39.70 -7.36
CA PHE A 59 -5.90 38.47 -7.27
C PHE A 59 -4.48 38.68 -7.84
N TRP A 60 -4.37 39.22 -9.07
CA TRP A 60 -3.08 39.54 -9.67
C TRP A 60 -2.26 40.52 -8.84
N GLY A 61 -2.91 41.57 -8.27
CA GLY A 61 -2.25 42.62 -7.52
C GLY A 61 -1.79 42.23 -6.11
N GLN A 62 -2.51 41.28 -5.47
CA GLN A 62 -2.23 40.82 -4.09
C GLN A 62 -1.37 39.54 -4.08
N MET A 63 -1.32 38.80 -5.17
CA MET A 63 -0.53 37.59 -5.25
C MET A 63 0.96 37.86 -5.07
N PRO A 64 1.63 37.18 -4.11
CA PRO A 64 3.08 37.21 -3.98
C PRO A 64 3.75 36.75 -5.28
N TYR A 65 4.78 37.47 -5.70
CA TYR A 65 5.46 37.19 -6.96
C TYR A 65 6.95 36.93 -6.73
N PRO A 66 7.48 35.73 -7.01
CA PRO A 66 8.85 35.36 -6.68
C PRO A 66 9.93 36.36 -7.21
N PRO A 67 9.87 36.83 -8.49
CA PRO A 67 10.83 37.83 -8.99
C PRO A 67 10.77 39.18 -8.25
N ASN A 68 9.67 39.50 -7.56
CA ASN A 68 9.51 40.66 -6.70
C ASN A 68 9.84 40.34 -5.22
N ARG A 69 10.73 39.36 -4.97
CA ARG A 69 11.08 38.89 -3.61
C ARG A 69 9.85 38.46 -2.80
N TRP A 70 8.94 37.76 -3.45
CA TRP A 70 7.70 37.24 -2.85
C TRP A 70 6.76 38.34 -2.31
N ARG A 71 6.96 39.62 -2.74
CA ARG A 71 6.02 40.69 -2.43
C ARG A 71 4.96 40.79 -3.50
N ALA A 72 3.76 41.16 -3.11
CA ALA A 72 2.70 41.49 -4.05
C ALA A 72 3.16 42.53 -5.08
N ARG A 73 2.70 42.39 -6.32
CA ARG A 73 3.04 43.33 -7.39
C ARG A 73 2.43 44.72 -7.17
N GLY A 74 1.29 44.78 -6.47
CA GLY A 74 0.47 45.95 -6.31
C GLY A 74 -0.29 46.29 -7.58
N LEU A 75 -1.34 47.07 -7.43
CA LEU A 75 -2.15 47.51 -8.57
C LEU A 75 -1.76 48.91 -9.02
N PRO A 76 -1.74 49.19 -10.34
CA PRO A 76 -1.58 50.56 -10.84
C PRO A 76 -2.67 51.47 -10.30
N LYS A 77 -2.29 52.68 -9.85
CA LYS A 77 -3.26 53.69 -9.40
C LYS A 77 -4.12 54.14 -10.55
N MET A 78 -5.43 54.04 -10.38
CA MET A 78 -6.39 54.46 -11.38
C MET A 78 -6.69 55.98 -11.26
N GLU A 79 -6.68 56.68 -12.41
CA GLU A 79 -7.11 58.05 -12.45
C GLU A 79 -8.62 58.12 -12.28
N ARG A 80 -9.09 58.88 -11.27
CA ARG A 80 -10.51 59.00 -10.95
C ARG A 80 -11.39 59.43 -12.12
N ASN A 81 -10.87 60.23 -13.00
CA ASN A 81 -11.59 60.73 -14.20
C ASN A 81 -11.18 60.00 -15.52
N GLY A 82 -10.22 59.09 -15.43
CA GLY A 82 -9.77 58.25 -16.54
C GLY A 82 -10.78 57.18 -16.95
N PRO A 83 -10.54 56.46 -18.05
CA PRO A 83 -11.39 55.35 -18.51
C PRO A 83 -11.31 54.22 -17.45
N CYS A 84 -12.44 53.53 -17.24
CA CYS A 84 -12.48 52.45 -16.32
C CYS A 84 -11.77 51.22 -16.90
N HIS A 85 -10.98 50.50 -16.06
CA HIS A 85 -10.26 49.30 -16.44
C HIS A 85 -11.16 48.12 -16.85
N CYS A 86 -12.45 48.14 -16.53
CA CYS A 86 -13.40 47.08 -16.90
C CYS A 86 -13.83 47.16 -18.37
N GLY A 87 -13.33 48.08 -19.16
CA GLY A 87 -13.67 48.22 -20.56
C GLY A 87 -15.06 48.84 -20.88
N SER A 88 -15.79 49.27 -19.81
CA SER A 88 -17.15 49.82 -19.98
C SER A 88 -17.22 51.20 -20.70
N GLY A 89 -16.09 51.85 -21.01
CA GLY A 89 -16.01 53.16 -21.56
C GLY A 89 -16.40 54.32 -20.60
N ARG A 90 -16.87 53.97 -19.38
CA ARG A 90 -17.22 54.95 -18.31
C ARG A 90 -15.98 55.46 -17.59
N LYS A 91 -16.10 56.61 -16.94
CA LYS A 91 -15.06 57.10 -16.04
C LYS A 91 -14.95 56.18 -14.82
N PHE A 92 -13.73 55.89 -14.36
CA PHE A 92 -13.48 55.01 -13.21
C PHE A 92 -14.37 55.37 -11.98
N LYS A 93 -14.46 56.65 -11.59
CA LYS A 93 -15.28 57.10 -10.50
C LYS A 93 -16.79 56.82 -10.63
N GLN A 94 -17.28 56.58 -11.83
CA GLN A 94 -18.69 56.29 -12.14
C GLN A 94 -18.94 54.82 -12.49
N CYS A 95 -17.95 53.99 -12.26
CA CYS A 95 -17.99 52.53 -12.60
C CYS A 95 -17.42 51.72 -11.45
N CYS A 96 -16.16 51.29 -11.50
CA CYS A 96 -15.59 50.34 -10.56
C CYS A 96 -14.94 50.94 -9.33
N ALA A 97 -14.91 52.27 -9.19
CA ALA A 97 -14.25 52.92 -8.04
C ALA A 97 -14.86 52.55 -6.67
N GLU A 98 -16.12 52.15 -6.65
CA GLU A 98 -16.82 51.69 -5.43
C GLU A 98 -16.32 50.34 -4.96
N PHE A 99 -15.94 49.46 -5.90
CA PHE A 99 -15.51 48.10 -5.63
C PHE A 99 -14.00 47.89 -5.63
N ASP A 100 -13.23 48.91 -6.10
CA ASP A 100 -11.78 48.78 -6.37
C ASP A 100 -10.93 48.56 -5.11
N HIS A 101 -11.53 48.74 -3.93
CA HIS A 101 -10.87 48.56 -2.64
C HIS A 101 -11.32 47.30 -1.90
N ALA A 102 -12.23 46.49 -2.47
CA ALA A 102 -12.64 45.25 -1.87
C ALA A 102 -11.50 44.21 -2.05
N PRO A 103 -10.90 43.71 -0.96
CA PRO A 103 -9.86 42.69 -1.05
C PRO A 103 -10.47 41.35 -1.55
N VAL A 104 -9.61 40.51 -2.09
CA VAL A 104 -9.96 39.10 -2.29
C VAL A 104 -10.21 38.49 -0.89
N PRO A 105 -11.21 37.63 -0.71
CA PRO A 105 -11.49 36.96 0.58
C PRO A 105 -10.49 35.85 0.91
N LEU A 106 -9.19 36.14 0.73
CA LEU A 106 -8.08 35.24 1.08
C LEU A 106 -7.10 36.00 1.94
N THR A 107 -6.54 35.32 2.93
CA THR A 107 -5.51 35.93 3.78
C THR A 107 -4.20 36.11 3.03
N THR A 108 -3.32 36.94 3.53
CA THR A 108 -1.98 37.09 2.95
C THR A 108 -1.22 35.78 3.02
N GLU A 109 -1.39 35.02 4.09
CA GLU A 109 -0.78 33.71 4.33
C GLU A 109 -1.27 32.72 3.29
N SER A 110 -2.58 32.60 3.06
CA SER A 110 -3.15 31.69 2.04
C SER A 110 -2.62 32.01 0.64
N LEU A 111 -2.51 33.29 0.29
CA LEU A 111 -1.92 33.71 -0.99
C LEU A 111 -0.43 33.35 -1.12
N GLN A 112 0.31 33.37 0.00
CA GLN A 112 1.71 32.94 0.02
C GLN A 112 1.86 31.43 -0.14
N VAL A 113 1.01 30.64 0.51
CA VAL A 113 0.97 29.17 0.33
C VAL A 113 0.68 28.85 -1.13
N LEU A 114 -0.38 29.39 -1.72
CA LEU A 114 -0.70 29.20 -3.14
C LEU A 114 0.46 29.59 -4.07
N ALA A 115 1.15 30.69 -3.78
CA ALA A 115 2.30 31.11 -4.57
C ALA A 115 3.48 30.12 -4.46
N LEU A 116 3.72 29.53 -3.27
CA LEU A 116 4.74 28.53 -3.03
C LEU A 116 4.42 27.22 -3.78
N GLU A 117 3.18 26.79 -3.76
CA GLU A 117 2.72 25.55 -4.46
C GLU A 117 3.00 25.60 -5.95
N HIS A 118 2.80 26.76 -6.58
CA HIS A 118 2.90 26.94 -8.03
C HIS A 118 4.20 27.61 -8.51
N ALA A 119 5.12 27.94 -7.59
CA ALA A 119 6.39 28.55 -7.96
C ALA A 119 7.33 27.54 -8.64
N ALA A 120 8.07 28.01 -9.66
CA ALA A 120 9.10 27.20 -10.29
C ALA A 120 10.21 26.84 -9.28
N PRO A 121 10.81 25.62 -9.39
CA PRO A 121 11.77 25.09 -8.40
C PRO A 121 12.98 26.01 -8.13
N GLU A 122 13.37 26.81 -9.12
CA GLU A 122 14.48 27.78 -8.95
C GLU A 122 14.17 28.92 -7.97
N TRP A 123 12.91 29.16 -7.63
CA TRP A 123 12.50 30.15 -6.63
C TRP A 123 12.38 29.56 -5.21
N LEU A 124 12.34 28.23 -5.10
CA LEU A 124 12.23 27.50 -3.84
C LEU A 124 13.60 27.17 -3.24
N THR A 125 14.52 28.12 -3.24
CA THR A 125 15.87 28.00 -2.67
C THR A 125 16.07 28.96 -1.52
N GLY A 126 16.84 28.56 -0.49
CA GLY A 126 16.94 29.25 0.78
C GLY A 126 17.26 30.76 0.71
N ASP A 127 18.13 31.19 -0.20
CA ASP A 127 18.50 32.56 -0.42
C ASP A 127 17.36 33.42 -1.00
N LYS A 128 16.45 32.82 -1.74
CA LYS A 128 15.30 33.46 -2.37
C LYS A 128 14.05 33.50 -1.49
N LEU A 129 14.02 32.68 -0.42
CA LEU A 129 12.88 32.54 0.48
C LEU A 129 12.97 33.43 1.73
N THR A 130 14.00 34.24 1.85
CA THR A 130 14.26 35.06 3.05
C THR A 130 13.16 36.07 3.42
N GLU A 131 12.31 36.44 2.49
CA GLU A 131 11.18 37.35 2.71
C GLU A 131 9.83 36.61 2.83
N VAL A 132 9.81 35.27 2.68
CA VAL A 132 8.62 34.45 2.89
C VAL A 132 8.47 34.17 4.38
N PRO A 133 7.29 34.39 4.98
CA PRO A 133 7.06 34.07 6.39
C PRO A 133 7.26 32.56 6.66
N ALA A 134 7.91 32.26 7.78
CA ALA A 134 8.16 30.88 8.19
C ALA A 134 6.85 30.07 8.34
N LEU A 135 5.78 30.70 8.79
CA LEU A 135 4.46 30.10 8.88
C LEU A 135 3.95 29.62 7.50
N ALA A 136 4.03 30.49 6.48
CA ALA A 136 3.59 30.12 5.12
C ALA A 136 4.45 28.98 4.52
N LEU A 137 5.76 28.97 4.81
CA LEU A 137 6.65 27.88 4.41
C LEU A 137 6.25 26.57 5.10
N GLY A 138 5.92 26.61 6.38
CA GLY A 138 5.46 25.44 7.15
C GLY A 138 4.14 24.91 6.63
N GLN A 139 3.15 25.77 6.39
CA GLN A 139 1.84 25.36 5.87
C GLN A 139 1.92 24.76 4.46
N ALA A 140 2.70 25.36 3.56
CA ALA A 140 2.92 24.77 2.23
C ALA A 140 3.61 23.41 2.33
N ALA A 141 4.58 23.28 3.24
CA ALA A 141 5.28 22.03 3.48
C ALA A 141 4.36 20.93 4.04
N MET A 142 3.44 21.26 4.94
CA MET A 142 2.42 20.33 5.44
C MET A 142 1.55 19.83 4.27
N GLY A 143 0.99 20.70 3.45
CA GLY A 143 0.20 20.30 2.28
C GLY A 143 0.98 19.41 1.29
N TRP A 144 2.30 19.62 1.15
CA TRP A 144 3.13 18.74 0.35
C TRP A 144 3.38 17.38 0.99
N ASN A 145 3.48 17.31 2.33
CA ASN A 145 3.56 16.05 3.04
C ASN A 145 2.27 15.23 2.85
N ASP A 146 1.10 15.86 2.99
CA ASP A 146 -0.22 15.24 2.78
C ASP A 146 -0.37 14.74 1.33
N ALA A 147 0.21 15.46 0.36
CA ALA A 147 0.24 15.06 -1.05
C ALA A 147 1.32 13.99 -1.38
N GLY A 148 2.10 13.51 -0.40
CA GLY A 148 3.18 12.55 -0.62
C GLY A 148 4.45 13.15 -1.24
N GLU A 149 4.62 14.48 -1.22
CA GLU A 149 5.77 15.20 -1.79
C GLU A 149 6.87 15.51 -0.76
N GLN A 150 7.19 14.60 0.16
CA GLN A 150 8.13 14.79 1.27
C GLN A 150 9.52 15.26 0.81
N GLU A 151 9.99 14.77 -0.34
CA GLU A 151 11.27 15.24 -0.91
C GLU A 151 11.28 16.73 -1.20
N ARG A 152 10.13 17.28 -1.61
CA ARG A 152 9.96 18.71 -1.88
C ARG A 152 10.03 19.51 -0.57
N THR A 153 9.35 19.05 0.49
CA THR A 153 9.42 19.61 1.83
C THR A 153 10.86 19.62 2.36
N ILE A 154 11.56 18.49 2.29
CA ILE A 154 12.94 18.35 2.76
C ILE A 154 13.86 19.33 2.04
N ARG A 155 13.73 19.46 0.73
CA ARG A 155 14.53 20.38 -0.09
C ARG A 155 14.26 21.84 0.23
N LEU A 156 12.99 22.19 0.52
CA LEU A 156 12.59 23.54 0.88
C LEU A 156 13.12 23.93 2.26
N LEU A 157 12.80 23.11 3.27
CA LEU A 157 13.00 23.46 4.69
C LEU A 157 14.40 23.13 5.20
N GLY A 158 15.09 22.11 4.66
CA GLY A 158 16.40 21.68 5.12
C GLY A 158 17.42 22.80 5.30
N PRO A 159 17.58 23.74 4.34
CA PRO A 159 18.49 24.88 4.51
C PRO A 159 18.17 25.79 5.71
N MET A 160 16.90 25.90 6.13
CA MET A 160 16.46 26.68 7.27
C MET A 160 17.00 26.12 8.60
N PHE A 161 17.05 24.79 8.72
CA PHE A 161 17.44 24.09 9.95
C PHE A 161 18.96 23.81 10.05
N VAL A 162 19.78 24.41 9.18
CA VAL A 162 21.23 24.38 9.28
C VAL A 162 21.72 25.31 10.40
N ASP A 163 21.23 26.57 10.44
CA ASP A 163 21.52 27.55 11.50
C ASP A 163 20.35 27.73 12.44
N LEU A 164 20.29 26.89 13.47
CA LEU A 164 19.19 26.92 14.44
C LEU A 164 19.07 28.25 15.23
N LYS A 165 20.15 29.02 15.32
CA LYS A 165 20.14 30.29 16.10
C LYS A 165 19.27 31.39 15.48
N ALA A 166 18.99 31.24 14.19
CA ALA A 166 18.13 32.20 13.49
C ALA A 166 16.63 31.90 13.69
N LEU A 167 16.28 30.75 14.31
CA LEU A 167 14.90 30.32 14.49
C LEU A 167 14.25 30.92 15.73
N ASP A 168 12.95 31.16 15.65
CA ASP A 168 12.09 31.62 16.76
C ASP A 168 10.73 30.88 16.68
N GLU A 169 9.78 31.21 17.56
CA GLU A 169 8.46 30.57 17.65
C GLU A 169 7.66 30.54 16.33
N ARG A 170 7.92 31.46 15.39
CA ARG A 170 7.26 31.49 14.07
C ARG A 170 7.65 30.31 13.17
N HIS A 171 8.73 29.61 13.52
CA HIS A 171 9.24 28.46 12.76
C HIS A 171 8.69 27.11 13.26
N GLU A 172 7.78 27.12 14.24
CA GLU A 172 7.25 25.90 14.87
C GLU A 172 6.56 25.00 13.85
N VAL A 173 5.65 25.54 13.03
CA VAL A 173 4.95 24.80 11.97
C VAL A 173 5.94 24.25 10.94
N ALA A 174 6.93 25.02 10.55
CA ALA A 174 7.98 24.57 9.63
C ALA A 174 8.85 23.45 10.24
N PHE A 175 9.12 23.52 11.56
CA PHE A 175 9.83 22.47 12.27
C PHE A 175 9.04 21.16 12.29
N ASP A 176 7.75 21.22 12.60
CA ASP A 176 6.87 20.05 12.62
C ASP A 176 6.76 19.42 11.23
N ALA A 177 6.49 20.21 10.19
CA ALA A 177 6.41 19.73 8.81
C ALA A 177 7.73 19.08 8.34
N TYR A 178 8.88 19.65 8.74
CA TYR A 178 10.18 19.09 8.36
C TYR A 178 10.48 17.77 9.08
N VAL A 179 10.17 17.70 10.39
CA VAL A 179 10.33 16.47 11.19
C VAL A 179 9.45 15.33 10.66
N GLU A 180 8.23 15.65 10.24
CA GLU A 180 7.30 14.71 9.63
C GLU A 180 7.80 14.23 8.26
N ALA A 181 8.18 15.14 7.36
CA ALA A 181 8.75 14.78 6.07
C ALA A 181 9.99 13.86 6.20
N LEU A 182 10.86 14.11 7.18
CA LEU A 182 12.03 13.26 7.45
C LEU A 182 11.62 11.87 7.93
N MET A 183 10.52 11.76 8.69
CA MET A 183 9.96 10.48 9.16
C MET A 183 9.45 9.67 7.98
N ASP A 184 8.57 10.25 7.17
CA ASP A 184 7.91 9.56 6.06
C ASP A 184 8.89 9.22 4.92
N TYR A 185 9.91 10.06 4.74
CA TYR A 185 10.99 9.80 3.78
C TYR A 185 12.02 8.78 4.31
N GLY A 186 11.89 8.31 5.55
CA GLY A 186 12.76 7.31 6.18
C GLY A 186 14.12 7.82 6.63
N GLN A 187 14.31 9.13 6.76
CA GLN A 187 15.57 9.77 7.21
C GLN A 187 15.62 9.93 8.73
N GLU A 188 15.43 8.86 9.44
CA GLU A 188 15.25 8.87 10.90
C GLU A 188 16.47 9.39 11.67
N ARG A 189 17.70 9.22 11.15
CA ARG A 189 18.92 9.76 11.79
C ARG A 189 18.95 11.28 11.74
N GLU A 190 18.64 11.88 10.59
CA GLU A 190 18.59 13.33 10.42
C GLU A 190 17.48 13.92 11.27
N ARG A 191 16.30 13.29 11.23
CA ARG A 191 15.16 13.62 12.09
C ARG A 191 15.56 13.66 13.56
N ARG A 192 16.19 12.60 14.05
CA ARG A 192 16.60 12.50 15.45
C ARG A 192 17.66 13.52 15.83
N ASP A 193 18.70 13.71 15.01
CA ASP A 193 19.75 14.71 15.24
C ASP A 193 19.15 16.12 15.32
N LEU A 194 18.24 16.45 14.43
CA LEU A 194 17.53 17.73 14.45
C LEU A 194 16.74 17.90 15.74
N ILE A 195 15.92 16.94 16.12
CA ILE A 195 15.12 17.00 17.35
C ILE A 195 16.04 17.14 18.55
N ASP A 196 17.10 16.35 18.67
CA ASP A 196 18.04 16.39 19.81
C ASP A 196 18.71 17.77 19.92
N ARG A 197 19.13 18.39 18.83
CA ARG A 197 19.67 19.75 18.80
C ARG A 197 18.62 20.79 19.21
N MET A 198 17.38 20.65 18.70
CA MET A 198 16.27 21.57 19.01
C MET A 198 15.80 21.46 20.47
N THR A 199 15.96 20.34 21.16
CA THR A 199 15.64 20.24 22.60
C THR A 199 16.45 21.21 23.47
N GLN A 200 17.60 21.69 22.99
CA GLN A 200 18.51 22.64 23.65
C GLN A 200 18.40 24.06 23.09
N HIS A 201 17.42 24.33 22.24
CA HIS A 201 17.24 25.61 21.59
C HIS A 201 16.98 26.75 22.60
N PRO A 202 17.55 27.97 22.42
CA PRO A 202 17.35 29.08 23.36
C PRO A 202 15.90 29.59 23.38
N ASN A 203 15.16 29.48 22.27
CA ASN A 203 13.73 29.77 22.26
C ASN A 203 12.97 28.67 22.97
N LYS A 204 12.22 29.05 23.99
CA LYS A 204 11.55 28.14 24.92
C LYS A 204 10.42 27.34 24.23
N ALA A 205 9.69 27.96 23.32
CA ALA A 205 8.60 27.30 22.58
C ALA A 205 9.17 26.16 21.73
N LEU A 206 10.13 26.45 20.84
CA LEU A 206 10.79 25.46 19.99
C LEU A 206 11.43 24.32 20.79
N ALA A 207 12.08 24.62 21.91
CA ALA A 207 12.66 23.58 22.77
C ALA A 207 11.58 22.69 23.39
N THR A 208 10.41 23.26 23.73
CA THR A 208 9.28 22.47 24.26
C THR A 208 8.69 21.55 23.22
N THR A 209 8.44 22.08 22.01
CA THR A 209 7.93 21.29 20.86
C THR A 209 8.88 20.13 20.55
N ALA A 210 10.19 20.39 20.42
CA ALA A 210 11.18 19.35 20.18
C ALA A 210 11.22 18.27 21.29
N ARG A 211 11.13 18.66 22.56
CA ARG A 211 11.05 17.71 23.69
C ARG A 211 9.76 16.92 23.68
N GLY A 212 8.63 17.55 23.31
CA GLY A 212 7.35 16.86 23.11
C GLY A 212 7.44 15.79 22.04
N ARG A 213 8.02 16.09 20.87
CA ARG A 213 8.28 15.12 19.80
C ARG A 213 9.19 13.99 20.28
N LEU A 214 10.23 14.30 21.05
CA LEU A 214 11.11 13.29 21.62
C LEU A 214 10.40 12.39 22.64
N VAL A 215 9.48 12.91 23.43
CA VAL A 215 8.64 12.13 24.36
C VAL A 215 7.79 11.12 23.59
N SER A 216 7.12 11.55 22.52
CA SER A 216 6.33 10.65 21.67
C SER A 216 7.21 9.54 21.05
N ILE A 217 8.35 9.89 20.49
CA ILE A 217 9.30 8.92 19.92
C ILE A 217 9.77 7.90 20.95
N LEU A 218 10.03 8.30 22.17
CA LEU A 218 10.43 7.38 23.25
C LEU A 218 9.29 6.44 23.65
N ALA A 219 8.04 6.94 23.67
CA ALA A 219 6.87 6.13 23.94
C ALA A 219 6.66 5.08 22.85
N ASP A 220 6.72 5.46 21.57
CA ASP A 220 6.58 4.58 20.41
C ASP A 220 7.69 3.52 20.34
N GLN A 221 8.89 3.85 20.84
CA GLN A 221 10.01 2.91 20.94
C GLN A 221 9.90 1.93 22.11
N GLY A 222 8.86 2.03 22.96
CA GLY A 222 8.67 1.24 24.17
C GLY A 222 9.49 1.73 25.37
N GLU A 223 10.19 2.87 25.25
CA GLU A 223 11.02 3.45 26.32
C GLU A 223 10.16 4.35 27.24
N MET A 224 9.02 3.83 27.69
CA MET A 224 7.97 4.60 28.38
C MET A 224 8.46 5.32 29.67
N ASP A 225 9.36 4.71 30.45
CA ASP A 225 9.91 5.36 31.64
C ASP A 225 10.73 6.61 31.29
N GLN A 226 11.51 6.55 30.20
CA GLN A 226 12.27 7.69 29.71
C GLN A 226 11.33 8.78 29.13
N ALA A 227 10.27 8.36 28.43
CA ALA A 227 9.24 9.27 27.94
C ALA A 227 8.61 10.05 29.09
N TRP A 228 8.18 9.38 30.17
CA TRP A 228 7.61 10.03 31.34
C TRP A 228 8.60 10.95 32.06
N GLN A 229 9.87 10.52 32.22
CA GLN A 229 10.90 11.36 32.80
C GLN A 229 11.09 12.65 32.02
N LEU A 230 11.27 12.55 30.70
CA LEU A 230 11.44 13.71 29.82
C LEU A 230 10.20 14.60 29.82
N PHE A 231 9.01 14.03 29.78
CA PHE A 231 7.75 14.76 29.91
C PHE A 231 7.68 15.57 31.20
N GLN A 232 8.01 14.97 32.34
CA GLN A 232 8.02 15.67 33.61
C GLN A 232 9.05 16.82 33.66
N GLU A 233 10.23 16.60 33.09
CA GLU A 233 11.26 17.63 32.98
C GLU A 233 10.78 18.78 32.08
N THR A 234 10.12 18.47 30.95
CA THR A 234 9.58 19.44 30.01
C THR A 234 8.42 20.23 30.64
N SER A 235 7.53 19.57 31.38
CA SER A 235 6.43 20.21 32.08
C SER A 235 6.92 21.18 33.19
N ARG A 236 8.04 20.87 33.83
CA ARG A 236 8.69 21.81 34.77
C ARG A 236 9.36 22.97 34.03
N PHE A 237 9.95 22.69 32.84
CA PHE A 237 10.59 23.69 32.00
C PHE A 237 9.57 24.69 31.43
N ASN A 238 8.42 24.22 30.95
CA ASN A 238 7.36 25.05 30.34
C ASN A 238 5.95 24.65 30.82
N PRO A 239 5.57 24.93 32.07
CA PRO A 239 4.36 24.37 32.69
C PRO A 239 3.03 24.87 32.11
N ASN A 240 3.05 25.92 31.31
CA ASN A 240 1.86 26.53 30.73
C ASN A 240 1.74 26.29 29.22
N ASP A 241 2.55 25.41 28.69
CA ASP A 241 2.48 25.09 27.28
C ASP A 241 1.28 24.17 27.01
N PRO A 242 0.38 24.56 26.11
CA PRO A 242 -0.83 23.77 25.81
C PRO A 242 -0.55 22.40 25.21
N GLN A 243 0.52 22.28 24.42
CA GLN A 243 0.91 21.00 23.79
C GLN A 243 1.20 19.93 24.85
N LEU A 244 1.75 20.31 26.00
CA LEU A 244 2.05 19.37 27.09
C LEU A 244 0.79 18.82 27.78
N TRP A 245 -0.32 19.53 27.72
CA TRP A 245 -1.59 19.05 28.31
C TRP A 245 -2.18 17.92 27.48
N HIS A 246 -2.14 18.06 26.16
CA HIS A 246 -2.52 17.01 25.24
C HIS A 246 -1.59 15.80 25.36
N LEU A 247 -0.27 16.03 25.35
CA LEU A 247 0.75 14.98 25.47
C LEU A 247 0.62 14.17 26.76
N GLU A 248 0.25 14.81 27.90
CA GLU A 248 -0.02 14.09 29.17
C GLU A 248 -1.12 13.06 29.00
N LEU A 249 -2.23 13.42 28.36
CA LEU A 249 -3.36 12.50 28.14
C LEU A 249 -2.99 11.40 27.14
N SER A 250 -2.30 11.74 26.06
CA SER A 250 -1.82 10.76 25.08
C SER A 250 -0.93 9.70 25.71
N LEU A 251 0.01 10.08 26.58
CA LEU A 251 0.85 9.12 27.31
C LEU A 251 0.05 8.22 28.25
N LEU A 252 -0.95 8.77 28.95
CA LEU A 252 -1.81 7.97 29.83
C LEU A 252 -2.64 6.96 29.02
N LEU A 253 -3.20 7.39 27.90
CA LEU A 253 -4.00 6.53 27.03
C LEU A 253 -3.15 5.44 26.37
N ALA A 254 -1.95 5.76 25.92
CA ALA A 254 -1.00 4.81 25.35
C ALA A 254 -0.58 3.71 26.35
N GLN A 255 -0.60 4.00 27.66
CA GLN A 255 -0.38 3.02 28.72
C GLN A 255 -1.64 2.26 29.17
N GLY A 256 -2.79 2.49 28.55
CA GLY A 256 -4.07 1.92 29.00
C GLY A 256 -4.57 2.49 30.34
N ARG A 257 -3.99 3.61 30.84
CA ARG A 257 -4.36 4.28 32.10
C ARG A 257 -5.56 5.19 31.92
N GLN A 258 -6.64 4.66 31.38
CA GLN A 258 -7.82 5.41 30.95
C GLN A 258 -8.53 6.13 32.10
N GLU A 259 -8.58 5.51 33.29
CA GLU A 259 -9.20 6.13 34.48
C GLU A 259 -8.39 7.36 34.96
N GLU A 260 -7.05 7.31 34.89
CA GLU A 260 -6.24 8.47 35.21
C GLU A 260 -6.37 9.59 34.20
N ALA A 261 -6.47 9.26 32.91
CA ALA A 261 -6.76 10.23 31.86
C ALA A 261 -8.10 10.94 32.11
N ARG A 262 -9.17 10.18 32.47
CA ARG A 262 -10.48 10.73 32.83
C ARG A 262 -10.43 11.67 34.04
N LEU A 263 -9.60 11.41 35.02
CA LEU A 263 -9.41 12.27 36.19
C LEU A 263 -8.58 13.53 35.87
N ARG A 264 -7.63 13.44 34.94
CA ARG A 264 -6.73 14.53 34.58
C ARG A 264 -7.37 15.52 33.60
N ALA A 265 -8.12 15.03 32.64
CA ALA A 265 -8.68 15.82 31.56
C ALA A 265 -9.51 17.04 32.04
N PRO A 266 -10.43 16.96 33.02
CA PRO A 266 -11.17 18.14 33.48
C PRO A 266 -10.26 19.23 34.09
N LEU A 267 -9.15 18.83 34.70
CA LEU A 267 -8.18 19.78 35.28
C LEU A 267 -7.40 20.53 34.20
N LEU A 268 -7.02 19.79 33.15
CA LEU A 268 -6.30 20.36 32.00
C LEU A 268 -7.24 21.21 31.15
N ALA A 269 -8.47 20.77 30.91
CA ALA A 269 -9.50 21.53 30.24
C ALA A 269 -9.82 22.87 30.94
N ALA A 270 -9.92 22.87 32.28
CA ALA A 270 -10.10 24.10 33.05
C ALA A 270 -8.92 25.07 32.91
N ARG A 271 -7.69 24.57 32.69
CA ARG A 271 -6.51 25.42 32.39
C ARG A 271 -6.61 25.99 31.00
N ALA A 272 -7.01 25.17 30.00
CA ALA A 272 -7.20 25.62 28.62
C ALA A 272 -8.30 26.70 28.53
N GLN A 273 -9.43 26.50 29.17
CA GLN A 273 -10.51 27.50 29.27
C GLN A 273 -10.01 28.82 29.90
N LYS A 274 -9.25 28.75 31.00
CA LYS A 274 -8.66 29.93 31.63
C LYS A 274 -7.66 30.67 30.74
N ALA A 275 -7.01 29.96 29.83
CA ALA A 275 -6.11 30.50 28.82
C ALA A 275 -6.86 31.04 27.58
N GLY A 276 -8.19 30.91 27.53
CA GLY A 276 -9.02 31.33 26.39
C GLY A 276 -9.05 30.35 25.24
N MET A 277 -8.60 29.10 25.46
CA MET A 277 -8.49 28.04 24.45
C MET A 277 -9.64 27.05 24.63
N GLN A 278 -10.86 27.45 24.23
CA GLN A 278 -12.06 26.61 24.43
C GLN A 278 -12.00 25.32 23.61
N GLU A 279 -11.57 25.39 22.36
CA GLU A 279 -11.44 24.22 21.47
C GLU A 279 -10.51 23.16 22.08
N LEU A 280 -9.32 23.55 22.55
CA LEU A 280 -8.41 22.64 23.25
C LEU A 280 -9.06 22.03 24.51
N ALA A 281 -9.85 22.81 25.25
CA ALA A 281 -10.54 22.28 26.42
C ALA A 281 -11.53 21.18 26.06
N ASP A 282 -12.27 21.36 24.98
CA ASP A 282 -13.24 20.38 24.48
C ASP A 282 -12.52 19.12 23.95
N VAL A 283 -11.39 19.28 23.24
CA VAL A 283 -10.49 18.20 22.83
C VAL A 283 -10.01 17.38 24.03
N LEU A 284 -9.49 18.02 25.09
CA LEU A 284 -8.97 17.31 26.27
C LEU A 284 -10.07 16.50 27.00
N VAL A 285 -11.31 17.01 27.06
CA VAL A 285 -12.44 16.28 27.63
C VAL A 285 -12.86 15.10 26.74
N GLY A 286 -12.91 15.33 25.44
CA GLY A 286 -13.26 14.31 24.46
C GLY A 286 -12.27 13.15 24.47
N MET A 287 -10.97 13.41 24.45
CA MET A 287 -9.91 12.39 24.56
C MET A 287 -10.10 11.48 25.78
N ALA A 288 -10.45 12.05 26.91
CA ALA A 288 -10.64 11.26 28.12
C ALA A 288 -11.91 10.39 28.10
N LYS A 289 -12.92 10.79 27.30
CA LYS A 289 -14.19 10.08 27.17
C LYS A 289 -14.10 8.97 26.13
N ASP A 290 -13.63 9.30 24.95
CA ASP A 290 -13.69 8.45 23.75
C ASP A 290 -12.28 8.02 23.24
N GLY A 291 -11.22 8.35 23.99
CA GLY A 291 -9.84 7.98 23.67
C GLY A 291 -9.29 8.73 22.46
N MET A 292 -8.49 8.05 21.64
CA MET A 292 -7.89 8.62 20.44
C MET A 292 -8.89 8.90 19.31
N GLY A 293 -10.06 8.24 19.35
CA GLY A 293 -11.13 8.48 18.36
C GLY A 293 -11.62 9.92 18.34
N PHE A 294 -11.67 10.57 19.51
CA PHE A 294 -12.08 11.97 19.58
C PHE A 294 -11.12 12.96 18.88
N LEU A 295 -9.82 12.65 18.88
CA LEU A 295 -8.85 13.50 18.19
C LEU A 295 -9.06 13.49 16.68
N ARG A 296 -9.43 12.34 16.18
CA ARG A 296 -9.77 12.12 14.79
C ARG A 296 -10.95 12.97 14.36
N ASP A 297 -12.04 12.95 15.14
CA ASP A 297 -13.24 13.72 14.82
C ASP A 297 -13.04 15.24 14.97
N ALA A 298 -12.21 15.68 15.92
CA ALA A 298 -11.96 17.11 16.17
C ALA A 298 -11.05 17.77 15.11
N ALA A 299 -10.26 16.98 14.38
CA ALA A 299 -9.40 17.50 13.31
C ALA A 299 -10.18 17.84 12.03
N PHE A 300 -11.42 17.31 11.86
CA PHE A 300 -12.16 17.33 10.61
C PHE A 300 -13.39 18.26 10.56
N ASP A 301 -13.65 19.06 11.60
CA ASP A 301 -14.80 20.01 11.61
C ASP A 301 -14.69 21.14 10.54
N GLU A 302 -13.59 21.22 9.78
CA GLU A 302 -13.32 22.27 8.78
C GLU A 302 -13.24 21.81 7.32
N VAL A 303 -13.32 20.50 7.01
CA VAL A 303 -13.19 20.01 5.63
C VAL A 303 -14.54 19.50 5.14
N ASP A 304 -15.14 20.26 4.24
CA ASP A 304 -16.37 19.92 3.49
C ASP A 304 -16.05 18.84 2.43
N ASP A 305 -15.75 17.62 2.84
CA ASP A 305 -15.41 16.55 1.90
C ASP A 305 -16.67 15.82 1.43
N LEU A 306 -17.12 16.18 0.23
CA LEU A 306 -18.29 15.60 -0.46
C LEU A 306 -18.27 14.06 -0.54
N TYR A 307 -17.08 13.43 -0.49
CA TYR A 307 -16.97 11.96 -0.53
C TYR A 307 -17.36 11.32 0.81
N GLU A 308 -17.09 11.96 1.92
CA GLU A 308 -17.44 11.45 3.25
C GLU A 308 -18.96 11.34 3.40
N GLU A 309 -19.71 12.38 3.02
CA GLU A 309 -21.16 12.35 3.00
C GLU A 309 -21.69 11.24 2.09
N ALA A 310 -21.10 11.07 0.90
CA ALA A 310 -21.50 10.04 -0.05
C ALA A 310 -21.21 8.62 0.48
N LEU A 311 -20.05 8.41 1.12
CA LEU A 311 -19.68 7.13 1.71
C LEU A 311 -20.55 6.79 2.93
N VAL A 312 -20.83 7.77 3.80
CA VAL A 312 -21.75 7.61 4.94
C VAL A 312 -23.15 7.27 4.43
N ALA A 313 -23.68 8.01 3.45
CA ALA A 313 -25.01 7.74 2.88
C ALA A 313 -25.10 6.34 2.26
N LEU A 314 -24.07 5.89 1.55
CA LEU A 314 -23.98 4.54 0.99
C LEU A 314 -23.97 3.47 2.10
N THR A 315 -23.17 3.67 3.15
CA THR A 315 -23.03 2.71 4.25
C THR A 315 -24.20 2.71 5.22
N ASP A 316 -24.96 3.79 5.31
CA ASP A 316 -26.24 3.85 6.06
C ASP A 316 -27.35 2.99 5.41
N ALA A 317 -27.22 2.72 4.11
CA ALA A 317 -28.12 1.82 3.39
C ALA A 317 -27.84 0.32 3.62
N VAL A 318 -26.77 -0.03 4.35
CA VAL A 318 -26.44 -1.43 4.70
C VAL A 318 -27.56 -2.05 5.53
N PRO A 319 -28.08 -3.23 5.16
CA PRO A 319 -29.15 -3.89 5.91
C PRO A 319 -28.73 -4.17 7.36
N GLN A 320 -29.56 -3.75 8.33
CA GLN A 320 -29.30 -3.97 9.75
C GLN A 320 -29.36 -5.46 10.15
N GLN A 321 -30.10 -6.27 9.40
CA GLN A 321 -30.25 -7.69 9.65
C GLN A 321 -30.12 -8.47 8.34
N LEU A 322 -29.38 -9.57 8.40
CA LEU A 322 -29.25 -10.50 7.29
C LEU A 322 -30.44 -11.45 7.24
N ASP A 323 -31.18 -11.48 6.12
CA ASP A 323 -32.16 -12.53 5.87
C ASP A 323 -31.47 -13.78 5.33
N GLU A 324 -31.18 -14.74 6.21
CA GLU A 324 -30.50 -15.97 5.86
C GLU A 324 -31.27 -16.81 4.80
N LYS A 325 -32.60 -16.76 4.80
CA LYS A 325 -33.39 -17.49 3.80
C LYS A 325 -33.20 -16.91 2.41
N VAL A 326 -33.17 -15.58 2.33
CA VAL A 326 -32.88 -14.90 1.07
C VAL A 326 -31.46 -15.23 0.65
N LEU A 327 -30.46 -15.09 1.54
CA LEU A 327 -29.05 -15.38 1.25
C LEU A 327 -28.89 -16.79 0.71
N HIS A 328 -29.37 -17.82 1.42
CA HIS A 328 -29.23 -19.22 0.99
C HIS A 328 -30.03 -19.56 -0.29
N SER A 329 -30.98 -18.71 -0.69
CA SER A 329 -31.64 -18.86 -1.99
C SER A 329 -30.79 -18.36 -3.18
N LEU A 330 -29.74 -17.59 -2.88
CA LEU A 330 -28.87 -16.91 -3.86
C LEU A 330 -27.53 -17.64 -4.06
N TYR A 331 -27.24 -18.62 -3.22
CA TYR A 331 -26.01 -19.43 -3.30
C TYR A 331 -26.33 -20.93 -3.27
N ALA A 332 -25.58 -21.70 -4.05
CA ALA A 332 -25.50 -23.13 -3.87
C ALA A 332 -24.37 -23.40 -2.86
N VAL A 333 -24.72 -24.00 -1.73
CA VAL A 333 -23.75 -24.35 -0.69
C VAL A 333 -23.75 -25.86 -0.52
N GLU A 334 -22.59 -26.48 -0.73
CA GLU A 334 -22.36 -27.90 -0.50
C GLU A 334 -21.23 -28.06 0.53
N VAL A 335 -21.47 -28.77 1.62
CA VAL A 335 -20.45 -29.05 2.64
C VAL A 335 -19.93 -30.47 2.44
N LEU A 336 -18.66 -30.58 2.14
CA LEU A 336 -18.01 -31.84 1.86
C LEU A 336 -16.89 -32.12 2.88
N PRO A 337 -16.90 -33.33 3.50
CA PRO A 337 -15.81 -33.71 4.39
C PRO A 337 -14.53 -33.99 3.60
N GLN A 338 -13.42 -33.42 4.03
CA GLN A 338 -12.08 -33.64 3.49
C GLN A 338 -11.16 -34.21 4.56
N GLY A 339 -10.21 -35.07 4.16
CA GLY A 339 -9.30 -35.76 5.06
C GLY A 339 -9.83 -37.13 5.57
N GLU A 340 -9.00 -37.87 6.30
CA GLU A 340 -9.32 -39.16 6.87
C GLU A 340 -9.04 -39.18 8.40
N GLY A 341 -9.85 -39.90 9.16
CA GLY A 341 -9.70 -40.03 10.59
C GLY A 341 -9.83 -38.73 11.36
N ASP A 342 -8.93 -38.45 12.31
CA ASP A 342 -8.93 -37.27 13.15
C ASP A 342 -8.56 -35.99 12.36
N ALA A 343 -8.05 -36.09 11.14
CA ALA A 343 -7.75 -34.98 10.24
C ALA A 343 -8.93 -34.59 9.33
N ARG A 344 -10.14 -35.17 9.58
CA ARG A 344 -11.33 -34.83 8.81
C ARG A 344 -11.84 -33.45 9.16
N VAL A 345 -12.00 -32.59 8.14
CA VAL A 345 -12.57 -31.26 8.23
C VAL A 345 -13.70 -31.12 7.22
N ASP A 346 -14.67 -30.30 7.56
CA ASP A 346 -15.74 -29.95 6.63
C ASP A 346 -15.34 -28.73 5.83
N VAL A 347 -15.49 -28.80 4.50
CA VAL A 347 -15.19 -27.69 3.57
C VAL A 347 -16.49 -27.29 2.87
N ALA A 348 -16.84 -26.02 2.98
CA ALA A 348 -17.97 -25.45 2.27
C ALA A 348 -17.56 -25.04 0.85
N TRP A 349 -18.36 -25.50 -0.10
CA TRP A 349 -18.31 -25.03 -1.50
C TRP A 349 -19.45 -24.06 -1.70
N VAL A 350 -19.12 -22.80 -1.98
CA VAL A 350 -20.06 -21.71 -2.08
C VAL A 350 -19.99 -21.14 -3.48
N GLU A 351 -21.08 -21.29 -4.24
CA GLU A 351 -21.19 -20.75 -5.60
C GLU A 351 -22.44 -19.88 -5.74
N PRO A 352 -22.32 -18.68 -6.34
CA PRO A 352 -23.50 -17.86 -6.60
C PRO A 352 -24.39 -18.52 -7.66
N VAL A 353 -25.70 -18.58 -7.41
CA VAL A 353 -26.64 -19.02 -8.43
C VAL A 353 -26.67 -18.04 -9.60
N LYS A 354 -27.14 -18.50 -10.78
CA LYS A 354 -27.16 -17.68 -12.00
C LYS A 354 -27.72 -16.27 -11.79
N LYS A 355 -28.78 -16.12 -10.98
CA LYS A 355 -29.40 -14.81 -10.67
C LYS A 355 -28.41 -13.86 -10.00
N MET A 356 -27.60 -14.35 -9.07
CA MET A 356 -26.59 -13.56 -8.37
C MET A 356 -25.41 -13.24 -9.29
N ALA A 357 -24.92 -14.20 -10.06
CA ALA A 357 -23.88 -13.97 -11.05
C ALA A 357 -24.30 -12.98 -12.14
N ASP A 358 -25.57 -13.01 -12.58
CA ASP A 358 -26.13 -12.02 -13.51
C ASP A 358 -26.26 -10.62 -12.87
N LEU A 359 -26.54 -10.56 -11.58
CA LEU A 359 -26.57 -9.30 -10.84
C LEU A 359 -25.18 -8.68 -10.73
N TYR A 360 -24.17 -9.46 -10.36
CA TYR A 360 -22.80 -8.98 -10.30
C TYR A 360 -22.27 -8.50 -11.67
N ARG A 361 -22.60 -9.21 -12.76
CA ARG A 361 -22.25 -8.73 -14.12
C ARG A 361 -22.89 -7.39 -14.46
N ARG A 362 -24.08 -7.07 -13.93
CA ARG A 362 -24.72 -5.75 -14.10
C ARG A 362 -24.04 -4.69 -13.26
N TRP A 363 -23.67 -5.05 -12.01
CA TRP A 363 -22.88 -4.20 -11.12
C TRP A 363 -21.55 -3.79 -11.77
N GLN A 364 -20.79 -4.74 -12.25
CA GLN A 364 -19.52 -4.47 -12.94
C GLN A 364 -19.64 -3.51 -14.12
N ARG A 365 -20.76 -3.54 -14.86
CA ARG A 365 -20.98 -2.61 -15.96
C ARG A 365 -21.32 -1.19 -15.50
N SER A 366 -21.97 -1.06 -14.37
CA SER A 366 -22.41 0.24 -13.84
C SER A 366 -21.32 0.91 -13.03
N PHE A 367 -20.53 0.15 -12.27
CA PHE A 367 -19.62 0.68 -11.28
C PHE A 367 -18.13 0.46 -11.63
N VAL A 368 -17.72 -0.72 -12.09
CA VAL A 368 -16.31 -1.11 -12.24
C VAL A 368 -15.87 -1.21 -13.71
N VAL A 369 -16.65 -1.81 -14.57
CA VAL A 369 -16.23 -2.27 -15.93
C VAL A 369 -16.49 -1.24 -17.02
N GLY A 370 -17.27 -0.20 -16.76
CA GLY A 370 -17.44 0.92 -17.69
C GLY A 370 -16.20 1.80 -17.81
N LYS A 371 -15.27 1.67 -16.91
CA LYS A 371 -13.98 2.39 -16.88
C LYS A 371 -12.87 1.37 -17.19
N PRO A 372 -12.25 1.40 -18.39
CA PRO A 372 -11.24 0.40 -18.81
C PRO A 372 -9.95 0.41 -17.99
N ASP A 373 -9.76 1.44 -17.20
CA ASP A 373 -8.67 1.54 -16.26
C ASP A 373 -9.24 1.20 -14.88
N MET A 374 -8.87 0.07 -14.35
CA MET A 374 -9.03 -0.27 -12.93
C MET A 374 -8.16 0.67 -12.09
N THR A 375 -8.47 1.95 -12.15
CA THR A 375 -7.64 3.04 -11.64
C THR A 375 -7.66 3.12 -10.13
N TRP A 376 -8.67 2.53 -9.47
CA TRP A 376 -8.65 2.35 -8.02
C TRP A 376 -7.47 1.49 -7.51
N LEU A 377 -6.98 0.52 -8.32
CA LEU A 377 -5.70 -0.15 -8.06
C LEU A 377 -4.49 0.75 -8.30
N ASN A 378 -4.68 1.88 -8.97
CA ASN A 378 -3.65 2.87 -9.30
C ASN A 378 -3.81 4.19 -8.52
N GLY A 379 -4.71 4.24 -7.51
CA GLY A 379 -4.91 5.42 -6.67
C GLY A 379 -5.74 6.54 -7.29
N ASP A 380 -6.64 6.25 -8.25
CA ASP A 380 -7.62 7.23 -8.76
C ASP A 380 -8.77 7.41 -7.77
N VAL A 381 -8.49 8.13 -6.71
CA VAL A 381 -9.45 8.47 -5.65
C VAL A 381 -10.61 9.27 -6.22
N ASP A 382 -10.35 10.25 -7.08
CA ASP A 382 -11.40 11.11 -7.68
C ASP A 382 -12.42 10.30 -8.47
N GLY A 383 -11.94 9.33 -9.26
CA GLY A 383 -12.83 8.42 -10.01
C GLY A 383 -13.69 7.52 -9.12
N LEU A 384 -13.21 7.16 -7.93
CA LEU A 384 -14.01 6.43 -6.94
C LEU A 384 -15.09 7.30 -6.32
N ILE A 385 -14.74 8.52 -5.93
CA ILE A 385 -15.68 9.51 -5.36
C ILE A 385 -16.82 9.77 -6.34
N GLU A 386 -16.51 10.05 -7.61
CA GLU A 386 -17.51 10.24 -8.67
C GLU A 386 -18.42 9.03 -8.87
N ALA A 387 -17.96 7.81 -8.58
CA ALA A 387 -18.70 6.58 -8.76
C ALA A 387 -19.64 6.23 -7.58
N LEU A 388 -19.47 6.82 -6.40
CA LEU A 388 -20.31 6.53 -5.21
C LEU A 388 -21.82 6.74 -5.42
N PRO A 389 -22.28 7.85 -6.05
CA PRO A 389 -23.71 8.04 -6.33
C PRO A 389 -24.29 6.98 -7.27
N GLU A 390 -23.50 6.52 -8.25
CA GLU A 390 -23.93 5.45 -9.17
C GLU A 390 -24.04 4.10 -8.46
N ALA A 391 -23.10 3.83 -7.56
CA ALA A 391 -23.13 2.65 -6.68
C ALA A 391 -24.37 2.64 -5.80
N GLN A 392 -24.65 3.74 -5.11
CA GLN A 392 -25.84 3.89 -4.29
C GLN A 392 -27.12 3.69 -5.09
N ALA A 393 -27.27 4.35 -6.25
CA ALA A 393 -28.43 4.21 -7.11
C ALA A 393 -28.61 2.77 -7.63
N PHE A 394 -27.52 2.03 -7.84
CA PHE A 394 -27.60 0.61 -8.21
C PHE A 394 -28.12 -0.24 -7.05
N LEU A 395 -27.62 -0.04 -5.84
CA LEU A 395 -28.00 -0.79 -4.65
C LEU A 395 -29.49 -0.57 -4.29
N GLU A 396 -29.98 0.67 -4.38
CA GLU A 396 -31.38 1.02 -4.20
C GLU A 396 -32.30 0.26 -5.17
N LYS A 397 -31.91 0.18 -6.45
CA LYS A 397 -32.67 -0.55 -7.48
C LYS A 397 -32.52 -2.06 -7.39
N ASN A 398 -31.47 -2.55 -6.75
CA ASN A 398 -31.15 -3.97 -6.67
C ASN A 398 -30.83 -4.41 -5.23
N PRO A 399 -31.78 -4.42 -4.29
CA PRO A 399 -31.50 -4.73 -2.87
C PRO A 399 -30.83 -6.09 -2.62
N LEU A 400 -30.94 -7.02 -3.56
CA LEU A 400 -30.24 -8.31 -3.50
C LEU A 400 -28.72 -8.18 -3.65
N ALA A 401 -28.21 -7.03 -4.09
CA ALA A 401 -26.79 -6.79 -4.20
C ALA A 401 -26.08 -6.82 -2.83
N TRP A 402 -26.79 -6.47 -1.77
CA TRP A 402 -26.27 -6.56 -0.39
C TRP A 402 -25.98 -7.99 0.09
N TYR A 403 -26.43 -9.01 -0.66
CA TYR A 403 -26.13 -10.42 -0.41
C TYR A 403 -25.02 -10.96 -1.31
N SER A 404 -24.47 -10.15 -2.20
CA SER A 404 -23.41 -10.56 -3.13
C SER A 404 -22.03 -10.37 -2.50
N ALA A 405 -21.31 -11.46 -2.27
CA ALA A 405 -19.94 -11.40 -1.76
C ALA A 405 -19.03 -10.57 -2.68
N ASP A 406 -19.21 -10.66 -4.01
CA ASP A 406 -18.42 -9.89 -4.97
C ASP A 406 -18.72 -8.38 -4.91
N VAL A 407 -19.99 -7.99 -4.75
CA VAL A 407 -20.37 -6.57 -4.60
C VAL A 407 -19.87 -6.01 -3.27
N LEU A 408 -19.98 -6.79 -2.19
CA LEU A 408 -19.47 -6.39 -0.88
C LEU A 408 -17.95 -6.24 -0.86
N ASP A 409 -17.25 -7.10 -1.59
CA ASP A 409 -15.80 -7.02 -1.78
C ASP A 409 -15.39 -5.72 -2.51
N ASP A 410 -16.08 -5.38 -3.62
CA ASP A 410 -15.84 -4.14 -4.36
C ASP A 410 -16.15 -2.89 -3.51
N LEU A 411 -17.25 -2.92 -2.74
CA LEU A 411 -17.63 -1.81 -1.85
C LEU A 411 -16.64 -1.61 -0.70
N LEU A 412 -16.20 -2.70 -0.06
CA LEU A 412 -15.22 -2.63 1.01
C LEU A 412 -13.86 -2.16 0.51
N MET A 413 -13.45 -2.61 -0.68
CA MET A 413 -12.22 -2.13 -1.29
C MET A 413 -12.30 -0.62 -1.56
N THR A 414 -13.46 -0.14 -2.06
CA THR A 414 -13.70 1.30 -2.26
C THR A 414 -13.63 2.05 -0.92
N ALA A 415 -14.30 1.55 0.11
CA ALA A 415 -14.27 2.17 1.43
C ALA A 415 -12.84 2.25 2.00
N LEU A 416 -12.05 1.17 1.91
CA LEU A 416 -10.66 1.16 2.35
C LEU A 416 -9.74 2.09 1.56
N THR A 417 -10.02 2.28 0.26
CA THR A 417 -9.23 3.21 -0.56
C THR A 417 -9.53 4.67 -0.22
N LEU A 418 -10.77 4.94 0.24
CA LEU A 418 -11.23 6.27 0.62
C LEU A 418 -11.07 6.56 2.13
N CYS A 419 -10.71 5.57 2.94
CA CYS A 419 -10.51 5.71 4.38
C CYS A 419 -9.04 5.48 4.74
N ASP A 420 -8.57 6.18 5.75
CA ASP A 420 -7.31 5.98 6.43
C ASP A 420 -7.52 5.99 7.96
N ASP A 421 -6.43 5.96 8.72
CA ASP A 421 -6.48 6.00 10.18
C ASP A 421 -6.82 7.40 10.74
N GLU A 422 -6.82 8.41 9.89
CA GLU A 422 -7.21 9.79 10.21
C GLU A 422 -8.67 10.10 9.83
N SER A 423 -9.32 9.24 9.05
CA SER A 423 -10.71 9.47 8.61
C SER A 423 -11.70 9.63 9.75
N PRO A 424 -12.74 10.50 9.62
CA PRO A 424 -13.71 10.75 10.67
C PRO A 424 -14.43 9.50 11.17
N THR A 425 -14.76 9.48 12.46
CA THR A 425 -15.45 8.33 13.09
C THR A 425 -16.75 7.93 12.36
N PRO A 426 -17.62 8.82 11.87
CA PRO A 426 -18.82 8.41 11.13
C PRO A 426 -18.51 7.63 9.86
N VAL A 427 -17.44 8.01 9.13
CA VAL A 427 -16.97 7.34 7.91
C VAL A 427 -16.46 5.94 8.25
N LEU A 428 -15.57 5.83 9.25
CA LEU A 428 -15.04 4.55 9.70
C LEU A 428 -16.12 3.65 10.30
N ASP A 429 -17.11 4.22 11.02
CA ASP A 429 -18.27 3.46 11.54
C ASP A 429 -19.14 2.94 10.39
N GLY A 430 -19.32 3.72 9.35
CA GLY A 430 -20.02 3.31 8.14
C GLY A 430 -19.31 2.15 7.43
N ALA A 431 -17.99 2.29 7.19
CA ALA A 431 -17.17 1.24 6.59
C ALA A 431 -17.18 -0.04 7.45
N GLN A 432 -17.12 0.10 8.79
CA GLN A 432 -17.20 -1.04 9.71
C GLN A 432 -18.58 -1.72 9.69
N ARG A 433 -19.68 -0.97 9.56
CA ARG A 433 -21.02 -1.56 9.37
C ARG A 433 -21.06 -2.42 8.10
N LEU A 434 -20.50 -1.92 7.01
CA LEU A 434 -20.37 -2.66 5.76
C LEU A 434 -19.55 -3.94 5.94
N ALA A 435 -18.39 -3.84 6.61
CA ALA A 435 -17.54 -4.98 6.93
C ALA A 435 -18.25 -6.03 7.80
N ASN A 436 -18.96 -5.58 8.84
CA ASN A 436 -19.75 -6.47 9.70
C ASN A 436 -20.83 -7.24 8.92
N HIS A 437 -21.50 -6.55 7.99
CA HIS A 437 -22.49 -7.16 7.12
C HIS A 437 -21.86 -8.20 6.18
N ALA A 438 -20.74 -7.87 5.55
CA ALA A 438 -20.00 -8.80 4.68
C ALA A 438 -19.51 -10.04 5.45
N VAL A 439 -19.01 -9.86 6.67
CA VAL A 439 -18.59 -10.96 7.55
C VAL A 439 -19.80 -11.82 7.99
N ALA A 440 -20.98 -11.21 8.20
CA ALA A 440 -22.21 -11.96 8.51
C ALA A 440 -22.64 -12.84 7.32
N VAL A 441 -22.56 -12.30 6.09
CA VAL A 441 -22.80 -13.08 4.85
C VAL A 441 -21.82 -14.26 4.78
N LEU A 442 -20.52 -14.02 4.97
CA LEU A 442 -19.49 -15.04 4.98
C LEU A 442 -19.78 -16.13 6.04
N ARG A 443 -20.06 -15.75 7.28
CA ARG A 443 -20.35 -16.70 8.39
C ARG A 443 -21.53 -17.58 8.09
N SER A 444 -22.61 -17.00 7.56
CA SER A 444 -23.84 -17.73 7.22
C SER A 444 -23.59 -18.73 6.07
N LEU A 445 -22.86 -18.32 5.02
CA LEU A 445 -22.54 -19.17 3.88
C LEU A 445 -21.54 -20.29 4.23
N ALA A 446 -20.56 -20.01 5.06
CA ALA A 446 -19.58 -21.01 5.50
C ALA A 446 -20.19 -22.05 6.46
N GLY A 447 -21.19 -21.66 7.28
CA GLY A 447 -21.86 -22.57 8.22
C GLY A 447 -20.91 -23.22 9.24
N GLY A 448 -19.74 -22.62 9.51
CA GLY A 448 -18.69 -23.16 10.36
C GLY A 448 -17.72 -24.11 9.65
N ALA A 449 -17.92 -24.42 8.37
CA ALA A 449 -16.99 -25.19 7.55
C ALA A 449 -15.86 -24.30 7.01
N GLN A 450 -14.74 -24.92 6.64
CA GLN A 450 -13.61 -24.21 6.02
C GLN A 450 -13.95 -23.76 4.59
N ILE A 451 -13.36 -22.66 4.16
CA ILE A 451 -13.40 -22.16 2.79
C ILE A 451 -11.97 -21.96 2.27
N HIS A 452 -11.72 -22.35 1.04
CA HIS A 452 -10.38 -22.40 0.49
C HIS A 452 -10.11 -21.24 -0.47
N TRP A 453 -9.03 -20.50 -0.26
CA TRP A 453 -8.56 -19.44 -1.17
C TRP A 453 -8.33 -19.90 -2.62
N ALA A 454 -8.00 -21.18 -2.80
CA ALA A 454 -7.82 -21.77 -4.12
C ALA A 454 -9.09 -21.76 -4.98
N VAL A 455 -10.27 -21.68 -4.34
CA VAL A 455 -11.57 -21.58 -5.04
C VAL A 455 -11.86 -20.11 -5.34
N GLN A 456 -11.99 -19.78 -6.61
CA GLN A 456 -12.15 -18.38 -7.05
C GLN A 456 -13.40 -17.71 -6.44
N ALA A 457 -14.51 -18.41 -6.34
CA ALA A 457 -15.74 -17.89 -5.75
C ALA A 457 -15.64 -17.60 -4.24
N HIS A 458 -14.64 -18.15 -3.53
CA HIS A 458 -14.40 -17.90 -2.11
C HIS A 458 -13.56 -16.66 -1.84
N ARG A 459 -12.77 -16.20 -2.82
CA ARG A 459 -11.82 -15.08 -2.64
C ARG A 459 -12.48 -13.78 -2.22
N PRO A 460 -13.61 -13.36 -2.82
CA PRO A 460 -14.29 -12.14 -2.36
C PRO A 460 -14.66 -12.19 -0.87
N MET A 461 -15.18 -13.32 -0.40
CA MET A 461 -15.55 -13.51 1.00
C MET A 461 -14.35 -13.41 1.95
N LEU A 462 -13.22 -14.03 1.58
CA LEU A 462 -11.99 -13.99 2.39
C LEU A 462 -11.34 -12.60 2.34
N ARG A 463 -11.43 -11.88 1.20
CA ARG A 463 -10.98 -10.47 1.12
C ARG A 463 -11.84 -9.56 1.98
N CYS A 464 -13.16 -9.71 1.97
CA CYS A 464 -14.03 -8.96 2.87
C CYS A 464 -13.61 -9.12 4.34
N LEU A 465 -13.22 -10.33 4.75
CA LEU A 465 -12.73 -10.56 6.11
C LEU A 465 -11.37 -9.91 6.36
N ALA A 466 -10.46 -9.93 5.38
CA ALA A 466 -9.17 -9.24 5.48
C ALA A 466 -9.38 -7.73 5.65
N MET A 467 -10.24 -7.12 4.83
CA MET A 467 -10.59 -5.70 4.92
C MET A 467 -11.29 -5.36 6.23
N ALA A 468 -12.09 -6.28 6.80
CA ALA A 468 -12.68 -6.09 8.12
C ALA A 468 -11.62 -6.04 9.23
N VAL A 469 -10.53 -6.81 9.11
CA VAL A 469 -9.37 -6.72 10.02
C VAL A 469 -8.70 -5.35 9.91
N GLU A 470 -8.41 -4.89 8.70
CA GLU A 470 -7.77 -3.59 8.46
C GLU A 470 -8.61 -2.44 9.01
N LEU A 471 -9.92 -2.41 8.74
CA LEU A 471 -10.83 -1.41 9.29
C LEU A 471 -10.88 -1.45 10.82
N ALA A 472 -10.88 -2.64 11.44
CA ALA A 472 -10.84 -2.74 12.90
C ALA A 472 -9.52 -2.19 13.47
N GLN A 473 -8.40 -2.39 12.78
CA GLN A 473 -7.11 -1.80 13.16
C GLN A 473 -7.09 -0.28 13.01
N MET A 474 -7.59 0.26 11.89
CA MET A 474 -7.74 1.72 11.68
C MET A 474 -8.60 2.37 12.79
N ARG A 475 -9.62 1.67 13.25
CA ARG A 475 -10.49 2.12 14.35
C ARG A 475 -9.89 1.92 15.74
N LEU A 476 -8.73 1.30 15.84
CA LEU A 476 -8.12 0.86 17.08
C LEU A 476 -9.05 -0.07 17.90
N ASP A 477 -9.94 -0.81 17.20
CA ASP A 477 -10.81 -1.84 17.79
C ASP A 477 -10.09 -3.20 17.80
N GLU A 478 -9.09 -3.29 18.67
CA GLU A 478 -8.27 -4.50 18.81
C GLU A 478 -9.07 -5.77 19.11
N PRO A 479 -10.12 -5.75 19.99
CA PRO A 479 -10.97 -6.92 20.20
C PRO A 479 -11.65 -7.42 18.92
N ALA A 480 -12.19 -6.53 18.10
CA ALA A 480 -12.82 -6.90 16.84
C ALA A 480 -11.78 -7.44 15.83
N ALA A 481 -10.61 -6.83 15.73
CA ALA A 481 -9.52 -7.33 14.90
C ALA A 481 -9.11 -8.76 15.27
N ILE A 482 -8.93 -9.05 16.56
CA ILE A 482 -8.60 -10.39 17.08
C ILE A 482 -9.71 -11.39 16.74
N ASP A 483 -10.99 -11.04 16.91
CA ASP A 483 -12.14 -11.91 16.58
C ASP A 483 -12.18 -12.25 15.07
N TYR A 484 -11.95 -11.28 14.20
CA TYR A 484 -11.88 -11.50 12.75
C TYR A 484 -10.67 -12.36 12.36
N LEU A 485 -9.51 -12.16 12.98
CA LEU A 485 -8.31 -12.95 12.73
C LEU A 485 -8.51 -14.41 13.15
N HIS A 486 -9.12 -14.65 14.30
CA HIS A 486 -9.49 -16.00 14.74
C HIS A 486 -10.49 -16.67 13.78
N LEU A 487 -11.50 -15.93 13.32
CA LEU A 487 -12.44 -16.41 12.32
C LEU A 487 -11.73 -16.76 11.01
N GLY A 488 -10.85 -15.89 10.53
CA GLY A 488 -10.08 -16.10 9.32
C GLY A 488 -9.24 -17.37 9.35
N LEU A 489 -8.50 -17.58 10.45
CA LEU A 489 -7.67 -18.78 10.65
C LEU A 489 -8.49 -20.06 10.88
N ALA A 490 -9.73 -19.95 11.37
CA ALA A 490 -10.64 -21.07 11.48
C ALA A 490 -11.21 -21.48 10.10
N LEU A 491 -11.60 -20.50 9.30
CA LEU A 491 -12.18 -20.72 7.97
C LEU A 491 -11.11 -21.07 6.92
N ASN A 492 -9.93 -20.47 6.99
CA ASN A 492 -8.82 -20.68 6.05
C ASN A 492 -7.51 -20.97 6.79
N PRO A 493 -7.33 -22.16 7.35
CA PRO A 493 -6.13 -22.51 8.13
C PRO A 493 -4.81 -22.43 7.35
N ASN A 494 -4.86 -22.47 6.00
CA ASN A 494 -3.68 -22.25 5.16
C ASN A 494 -3.15 -20.81 5.22
N ASP A 495 -3.97 -19.90 5.73
CA ASP A 495 -3.63 -18.51 5.97
C ASP A 495 -2.93 -17.81 4.78
N ASN A 496 -3.66 -17.68 3.70
CA ASN A 496 -3.16 -17.01 2.49
C ASN A 496 -3.03 -15.49 2.63
N HIS A 497 -3.50 -14.91 3.76
CA HIS A 497 -3.47 -13.49 4.05
C HIS A 497 -2.42 -13.07 5.09
N GLY A 498 -1.75 -14.03 5.74
CA GLY A 498 -0.78 -13.74 6.79
C GLY A 498 -1.39 -13.38 8.15
N TRP A 499 -2.67 -13.68 8.36
CA TRP A 499 -3.43 -13.36 9.59
C TRP A 499 -2.77 -13.89 10.87
N ARG A 500 -2.09 -15.06 10.80
CA ARG A 500 -1.36 -15.64 11.97
C ARG A 500 -0.25 -14.72 12.48
N THR A 501 0.39 -13.97 11.58
CA THR A 501 1.45 -13.01 11.94
C THR A 501 0.86 -11.81 12.67
N VAL A 502 -0.20 -11.22 12.13
CA VAL A 502 -0.91 -10.09 12.73
C VAL A 502 -1.49 -10.49 14.09
N LEU A 503 -2.17 -11.63 14.16
CA LEU A 503 -2.73 -12.14 15.44
C LEU A 503 -1.66 -12.40 16.49
N ALA A 504 -0.53 -13.01 16.12
CA ALA A 504 0.57 -13.25 17.06
C ALA A 504 1.14 -11.94 17.62
N THR A 505 1.26 -10.89 16.80
CA THR A 505 1.70 -9.57 17.22
C THR A 505 0.71 -8.95 18.20
N LEU A 506 -0.58 -8.88 17.88
CA LEU A 506 -1.62 -8.33 18.76
C LEU A 506 -1.72 -9.09 20.09
N LEU A 507 -1.62 -10.42 20.08
CA LEU A 507 -1.60 -11.20 21.33
C LEU A 507 -0.38 -10.85 22.21
N MET A 508 0.80 -10.67 21.62
CA MET A 508 2.00 -10.27 22.37
C MET A 508 1.91 -8.84 22.90
N GLU A 509 1.31 -7.92 22.18
CA GLU A 509 1.04 -6.54 22.63
C GLU A 509 0.13 -6.53 23.86
N ARG A 510 -0.85 -7.42 23.90
CA ARG A 510 -1.71 -7.63 25.09
C ARG A 510 -1.03 -8.38 26.23
N GLY A 511 0.19 -8.87 26.04
CA GLY A 511 0.90 -9.71 27.00
C GLY A 511 0.46 -11.18 27.01
N ASP A 512 -0.38 -11.61 26.06
CA ASP A 512 -0.79 -13.01 25.90
C ASP A 512 0.27 -13.80 25.11
N PHE A 513 1.44 -13.94 25.71
CA PHE A 513 2.57 -14.68 25.11
C PHE A 513 2.30 -16.19 24.99
N GLU A 514 1.46 -16.76 25.86
CA GLU A 514 1.06 -18.17 25.80
C GLU A 514 0.13 -18.41 24.58
N GLY A 515 -0.86 -17.54 24.38
CA GLY A 515 -1.73 -17.58 23.21
C GLY A 515 -0.96 -17.42 21.90
N ALA A 516 -0.02 -16.45 21.86
CA ALA A 516 0.86 -16.23 20.71
C ALA A 516 1.74 -17.45 20.42
N LEU A 517 2.34 -18.08 21.43
CA LEU A 517 3.14 -19.28 21.26
C LEU A 517 2.30 -20.47 20.77
N THR A 518 1.11 -20.68 21.34
CA THR A 518 0.17 -21.71 20.92
C THR A 518 -0.25 -21.53 19.46
N LEU A 519 -0.48 -20.29 19.02
CA LEU A 519 -0.76 -19.97 17.62
C LEU A 519 0.43 -20.34 16.72
N MET A 520 1.64 -19.90 17.08
CA MET A 520 2.86 -20.17 16.30
C MET A 520 3.18 -21.67 16.25
N ASP A 521 2.82 -22.45 17.27
CA ASP A 521 3.01 -23.91 17.29
C ASP A 521 2.14 -24.66 16.26
N ARG A 522 1.05 -24.06 15.81
CA ARG A 522 0.24 -24.60 14.71
C ARG A 522 0.93 -24.45 13.35
N TYR A 523 1.93 -23.54 13.25
CA TYR A 523 2.67 -23.23 12.03
C TYR A 523 4.19 -23.36 12.23
N PRO A 524 4.70 -24.59 12.51
CA PRO A 524 6.08 -24.80 12.97
C PRO A 524 7.18 -24.52 11.95
N GLN A 525 6.81 -24.38 10.68
CA GLN A 525 7.75 -24.08 9.58
C GLN A 525 7.40 -22.74 8.92
N ASP A 526 7.02 -21.76 9.73
CA ASP A 526 6.63 -20.47 9.20
C ASP A 526 7.84 -19.68 8.67
N MET A 527 7.53 -18.68 7.84
CA MET A 527 8.54 -17.83 7.19
C MET A 527 9.18 -16.88 8.20
N PRO A 528 10.48 -16.52 8.02
CA PRO A 528 11.07 -15.49 8.87
C PRO A 528 10.26 -14.17 8.78
N PRO A 529 10.09 -13.43 9.89
CA PRO A 529 10.81 -13.54 11.17
C PRO A 529 10.07 -14.31 12.30
N ALA A 530 9.23 -15.30 11.97
CA ALA A 530 8.40 -16.02 12.95
C ALA A 530 9.20 -16.55 14.16
N ASP A 531 10.42 -17.10 13.95
CA ASP A 531 11.25 -17.61 15.03
C ASP A 531 11.77 -16.50 15.95
N HIS A 532 11.97 -15.27 15.45
CA HIS A 532 12.30 -14.15 16.31
C HIS A 532 11.12 -13.78 17.22
N ARG A 533 9.87 -13.81 16.73
CA ARG A 533 8.66 -13.62 17.54
C ARG A 533 8.49 -14.74 18.56
N ARG A 534 8.77 -15.99 18.18
CA ARG A 534 8.78 -17.17 19.07
C ARG A 534 9.78 -17.00 20.23
N ALA A 535 10.98 -16.52 19.93
CA ALA A 535 11.98 -16.25 20.94
C ALA A 535 11.54 -15.17 21.94
N LEU A 536 10.86 -14.13 21.47
CA LEU A 536 10.26 -13.09 22.31
C LEU A 536 9.18 -13.66 23.24
N ALA A 537 8.26 -14.46 22.70
CA ALA A 537 7.22 -15.09 23.51
C ALA A 537 7.79 -16.03 24.58
N LEU A 538 8.74 -16.90 24.21
CA LEU A 538 9.42 -17.80 25.14
C LEU A 538 10.17 -17.05 26.24
N PHE A 539 10.83 -15.92 25.92
CA PHE A 539 11.52 -15.08 26.91
C PHE A 539 10.53 -14.55 27.95
N ASN A 540 9.38 -14.04 27.51
CA ASN A 540 8.36 -13.47 28.40
C ASN A 540 7.64 -14.53 29.25
N LEU A 541 7.63 -15.78 28.79
CA LEU A 541 7.17 -16.94 29.59
C LEU A 541 8.23 -17.54 30.53
N ASP A 542 9.35 -16.84 30.76
CA ASP A 542 10.53 -17.23 31.53
C ASP A 542 11.21 -18.53 31.05
N ARG A 543 10.94 -18.94 29.77
CA ARG A 543 11.56 -20.10 29.12
C ARG A 543 12.86 -19.68 28.39
N LYS A 544 13.76 -19.00 29.12
CA LYS A 544 14.95 -18.32 28.56
C LYS A 544 15.92 -19.23 27.83
N VAL A 545 16.05 -20.49 28.26
CA VAL A 545 16.94 -21.47 27.60
C VAL A 545 16.42 -21.83 26.21
N GLU A 546 15.13 -22.01 26.10
CA GLU A 546 14.48 -22.31 24.83
C GLU A 546 14.48 -21.07 23.92
N ALA A 547 14.19 -19.90 24.49
CA ALA A 547 14.26 -18.61 23.79
C ALA A 547 15.66 -18.37 23.18
N GLU A 548 16.73 -18.66 23.96
CA GLU A 548 18.11 -18.52 23.46
C GLU A 548 18.39 -19.49 22.31
N ALA A 549 17.95 -20.75 22.42
CA ALA A 549 18.18 -21.75 21.38
C ALA A 549 17.50 -21.33 20.07
N VAL A 550 16.22 -20.95 20.13
CA VAL A 550 15.44 -20.47 18.96
C VAL A 550 16.06 -19.21 18.36
N LEU A 551 16.42 -18.21 19.19
CA LEU A 551 16.99 -16.97 18.71
C LEU A 551 18.37 -17.16 18.04
N ARG A 552 19.21 -18.06 18.55
CA ARG A 552 20.50 -18.39 17.94
C ARG A 552 20.33 -19.03 16.57
N GLU A 553 19.37 -19.93 16.42
CA GLU A 553 19.03 -20.56 15.15
C GLU A 553 18.48 -19.53 14.15
N ALA A 554 17.50 -18.72 14.54
CA ALA A 554 16.92 -17.65 13.76
C ALA A 554 17.99 -16.62 13.31
N HIS A 555 18.87 -16.22 14.22
CA HIS A 555 19.97 -15.29 13.91
C HIS A 555 21.00 -15.90 12.96
N SER A 556 21.29 -17.19 13.07
CA SER A 556 22.21 -17.89 12.14
C SER A 556 21.63 -17.94 10.72
N ALA A 557 20.33 -18.16 10.59
CA ALA A 557 19.64 -18.22 9.31
C ALA A 557 19.44 -16.84 8.69
N TYR A 558 18.99 -15.85 9.50
CA TYR A 558 18.60 -14.52 9.05
C TYR A 558 19.14 -13.42 9.97
N PRO A 559 20.45 -13.13 9.91
CA PRO A 559 21.12 -12.25 10.87
C PRO A 559 20.68 -10.79 10.81
N LEU A 560 20.09 -10.33 9.71
CA LEU A 560 19.70 -8.94 9.54
C LEU A 560 18.52 -8.54 10.44
N TYR A 561 17.57 -9.45 10.72
CA TYR A 561 16.43 -9.15 11.58
C TYR A 561 16.85 -8.71 12.97
N PHE A 562 17.72 -9.47 13.64
CA PHE A 562 18.21 -9.08 14.95
C PHE A 562 19.17 -7.87 14.91
N LYS A 563 20.01 -7.78 13.88
CA LYS A 563 20.90 -6.62 13.68
C LYS A 563 20.13 -5.31 13.55
N ALA A 564 18.95 -5.33 12.91
CA ALA A 564 18.10 -4.15 12.76
C ALA A 564 17.57 -3.64 14.11
N PHE A 565 17.48 -4.47 15.14
CA PHE A 565 17.03 -4.04 16.47
C PHE A 565 18.10 -3.30 17.29
N LEU A 566 19.37 -3.46 16.96
CA LEU A 566 20.47 -2.95 17.79
C LEU A 566 20.62 -1.42 17.80
N PRO A 567 20.61 -0.74 16.64
CA PRO A 567 20.71 0.71 16.64
C PRO A 567 19.44 1.32 17.24
N LYS A 568 19.60 2.36 18.08
CA LYS A 568 18.43 3.13 18.57
C LYS A 568 17.70 3.82 17.42
N VAL A 569 18.47 4.32 16.47
CA VAL A 569 17.97 5.05 15.27
C VAL A 569 18.50 4.36 14.01
N MET A 570 17.65 4.15 13.05
CA MET A 570 17.96 3.50 11.78
C MET A 570 17.13 4.11 10.66
N ASP A 571 17.81 4.54 9.59
CA ASP A 571 17.12 5.01 8.39
C ASP A 571 16.44 3.86 7.65
N ALA A 572 15.36 4.16 6.95
CA ALA A 572 14.74 3.21 6.03
C ALA A 572 15.74 2.82 4.93
N PRO A 573 15.89 1.54 4.61
CA PRO A 573 16.66 1.12 3.45
C PRO A 573 15.94 1.57 2.16
N PRO A 574 16.68 1.73 1.05
CA PRO A 574 16.05 2.01 -0.24
C PRO A 574 15.03 0.92 -0.61
N VAL A 575 13.86 1.33 -1.06
CA VAL A 575 12.85 0.40 -1.60
C VAL A 575 13.39 -0.16 -2.92
N GLU A 576 13.57 -1.48 -3.00
CA GLU A 576 14.07 -2.16 -4.19
C GLU A 576 12.94 -2.54 -5.16
N ASP A 577 11.75 -2.87 -4.66
CA ASP A 577 10.57 -3.19 -5.46
C ASP A 577 9.30 -2.73 -4.73
N GLU A 578 8.55 -1.82 -5.35
CA GLU A 578 7.29 -1.27 -4.80
C GLU A 578 6.21 -2.33 -4.53
N ARG A 579 6.35 -3.53 -5.11
CA ARG A 579 5.39 -4.63 -4.96
C ARG A 579 5.66 -5.55 -3.78
N GLY A 580 6.75 -5.34 -3.05
CA GLY A 580 7.12 -6.11 -1.87
C GLY A 580 8.63 -6.33 -1.71
N TYR A 581 9.03 -6.81 -0.58
CA TYR A 581 10.42 -7.01 -0.21
C TYR A 581 10.82 -8.50 -0.16
N VAL A 582 12.11 -8.76 -0.33
CA VAL A 582 12.68 -10.11 -0.22
C VAL A 582 12.85 -10.47 1.25
N LEU A 583 12.34 -11.64 1.66
CA LEU A 583 12.52 -12.13 3.03
C LEU A 583 14.01 -12.25 3.39
N GLY A 584 14.38 -11.76 4.57
CA GLY A 584 15.77 -11.72 5.03
C GLY A 584 16.60 -10.56 4.48
N SER A 585 16.05 -9.69 3.62
CA SER A 585 16.69 -8.46 3.15
C SER A 585 16.80 -7.40 4.25
N ALA A 586 17.53 -6.33 4.00
CA ALA A 586 17.60 -5.17 4.88
C ALA A 586 16.24 -4.49 5.04
N GLU A 587 15.44 -4.46 3.96
CA GLU A 587 14.09 -3.91 3.93
C GLU A 587 13.13 -4.76 4.78
N ALA A 588 13.14 -6.10 4.62
CA ALA A 588 12.37 -7.00 5.48
C ALA A 588 12.74 -6.86 6.96
N ALA A 589 14.02 -6.69 7.26
CA ALA A 589 14.51 -6.50 8.63
C ALA A 589 14.10 -5.13 9.20
N TRP A 590 14.02 -4.10 8.37
CA TRP A 590 13.55 -2.78 8.76
C TRP A 590 12.05 -2.80 9.07
N HIS A 591 11.22 -3.41 8.22
CA HIS A 591 9.79 -3.58 8.50
C HIS A 591 9.56 -4.35 9.80
N PHE A 592 10.26 -5.47 9.99
CA PHE A 592 10.16 -6.23 11.24
C PHE A 592 10.60 -5.42 12.47
N ARG A 593 11.60 -4.53 12.31
CA ARG A 593 12.00 -3.59 13.36
C ARG A 593 10.86 -2.66 13.75
N ILE A 594 10.20 -2.04 12.76
CA ILE A 594 9.08 -1.13 13.00
C ILE A 594 7.94 -1.85 13.73
N GLU A 595 7.59 -3.04 13.29
CA GLU A 595 6.50 -3.84 13.85
C GLU A 595 6.79 -4.38 15.27
N SER A 596 8.03 -4.68 15.62
CA SER A 596 8.29 -5.55 16.79
C SER A 596 9.31 -5.00 17.79
N ARG A 597 10.19 -4.06 17.42
CA ARG A 597 11.28 -3.60 18.29
C ARG A 597 10.79 -3.03 19.61
N HIS A 598 9.68 -2.30 19.59
CA HIS A 598 9.09 -1.73 20.80
C HIS A 598 8.76 -2.79 21.84
N LEU A 599 8.22 -3.95 21.44
CA LEU A 599 7.94 -5.09 22.32
C LEU A 599 9.21 -5.68 22.92
N TRP A 600 10.28 -5.81 22.11
CA TRP A 600 11.58 -6.29 22.59
C TRP A 600 12.21 -5.35 23.61
N VAL A 601 12.02 -4.04 23.45
CA VAL A 601 12.49 -3.02 24.39
C VAL A 601 11.66 -3.03 25.65
N ALA A 602 10.33 -2.92 25.53
CA ALA A 602 9.41 -2.82 26.68
C ALA A 602 9.47 -4.02 27.62
N THR A 603 9.66 -5.23 27.07
CA THR A 603 9.77 -6.46 27.87
C THR A 603 11.17 -6.73 28.41
N GLY A 604 12.18 -5.96 28.00
CA GLY A 604 13.58 -6.21 28.34
C GLY A 604 14.25 -7.34 27.54
N ALA A 605 13.54 -7.95 26.60
CA ALA A 605 14.07 -9.04 25.77
C ALA A 605 15.25 -8.58 24.90
N LEU A 606 15.25 -7.33 24.42
CA LEU A 606 16.36 -6.80 23.64
C LEU A 606 17.66 -6.74 24.47
N ALA A 607 17.59 -6.26 25.71
CA ALA A 607 18.75 -6.19 26.59
C ALA A 607 19.28 -7.59 26.93
N TRP A 608 18.38 -8.55 27.17
CA TRP A 608 18.75 -9.95 27.36
C TRP A 608 19.45 -10.52 26.14
N ALA A 609 18.88 -10.34 24.95
CA ALA A 609 19.41 -10.86 23.68
C ALA A 609 20.77 -10.25 23.32
N GLN A 610 21.00 -8.97 23.61
CA GLN A 610 22.32 -8.33 23.49
C GLN A 610 23.38 -9.00 24.38
N GLY A 611 22.99 -9.44 25.60
CA GLY A 611 23.86 -10.17 26.50
C GLY A 611 24.29 -11.57 26.00
N LEU A 612 23.57 -12.13 25.01
CA LEU A 612 23.89 -13.43 24.41
C LEU A 612 25.08 -13.39 23.43
N GLN A 613 25.64 -12.21 23.16
CA GLN A 613 26.77 -12.01 22.23
C GLN A 613 26.58 -12.67 20.85
N LEU A 614 25.36 -12.62 20.30
CA LEU A 614 25.02 -13.25 19.01
C LEU A 614 25.89 -12.74 17.84
N LEU A 615 26.42 -11.52 17.95
CA LEU A 615 27.24 -10.88 16.91
C LEU A 615 28.75 -11.15 17.04
N ASP A 616 29.18 -11.90 18.05
CA ASP A 616 30.59 -12.23 18.24
C ASP A 616 30.99 -13.43 17.35
N PRO A 617 31.83 -13.22 16.31
CA PRO A 617 32.27 -14.30 15.44
C PRO A 617 33.05 -15.41 16.18
N SER A 618 33.57 -15.11 17.39
CA SER A 618 34.33 -16.09 18.19
C SER A 618 33.42 -17.03 18.98
N ALA A 619 32.16 -16.64 19.20
CA ALA A 619 31.16 -17.46 19.90
C ALA A 619 30.53 -18.55 19.01
N ALA A 620 30.73 -18.51 17.70
CA ALA A 620 30.16 -19.44 16.73
C ALA A 620 31.05 -20.67 16.47
N LYS A 621 31.48 -21.37 17.50
CA LYS A 621 31.87 -22.78 17.37
C LYS A 621 30.75 -23.64 17.94
N PRO A 622 29.89 -24.22 17.10
CA PRO A 622 28.94 -25.22 17.59
C PRO A 622 29.75 -26.37 18.21
N LYS A 623 29.58 -26.66 19.49
CA LYS A 623 29.93 -27.95 20.05
C LYS A 623 29.18 -28.96 19.18
N LYS A 624 29.93 -29.83 18.47
CA LYS A 624 29.32 -30.97 17.76
C LYS A 624 28.34 -31.66 18.70
N PRO A 625 27.07 -31.83 18.32
CA PRO A 625 26.14 -32.60 19.15
C PRO A 625 26.73 -33.99 19.35
N ALA A 626 26.75 -34.45 20.60
CA ALA A 626 27.12 -35.82 20.93
C ALA A 626 26.23 -36.74 20.09
N LYS A 627 26.87 -37.66 19.36
CA LYS A 627 26.18 -38.69 18.58
C LYS A 627 25.09 -39.32 19.42
N ALA A 628 23.85 -39.06 19.12
CA ALA A 628 22.74 -39.87 19.62
C ALA A 628 22.90 -41.31 19.15
N PRO A 629 22.58 -42.32 19.98
CA PRO A 629 22.73 -43.68 19.61
C PRO A 629 21.80 -44.00 18.45
N GLN A 630 22.35 -44.53 17.37
CA GLN A 630 21.60 -45.02 16.21
C GLN A 630 20.63 -46.11 16.67
N PRO A 631 19.33 -46.01 16.36
CA PRO A 631 18.43 -47.16 16.52
C PRO A 631 18.79 -48.23 15.46
N ALA A 632 18.80 -49.47 15.90
CA ALA A 632 19.04 -50.64 15.07
C ALA A 632 18.02 -50.73 13.91
N PRO A 633 18.39 -51.32 12.75
CA PRO A 633 17.53 -51.35 11.61
C PRO A 633 16.32 -52.25 11.83
N SER A 634 15.13 -51.68 11.91
CA SER A 634 13.87 -52.43 11.88
C SER A 634 13.47 -52.76 10.44
N LYS A 635 13.07 -54.01 10.27
CA LYS A 635 12.69 -54.66 9.02
C LYS A 635 11.53 -53.94 8.34
N LYS A 636 11.62 -53.86 7.01
CA LYS A 636 10.59 -53.40 6.08
C LYS A 636 9.22 -54.04 6.41
N ALA A 637 8.24 -53.17 6.69
CA ALA A 637 6.83 -53.44 6.48
C ALA A 637 6.31 -52.38 5.49
N GLY A 638 5.91 -52.87 4.33
CA GLY A 638 5.30 -52.05 3.30
C GLY A 638 3.88 -51.67 3.76
N GLY A 639 3.65 -50.38 3.96
CA GLY A 639 2.33 -49.81 4.13
C GLY A 639 2.28 -48.52 3.32
N LYS A 640 1.42 -48.51 2.31
CA LYS A 640 1.10 -47.32 1.51
C LYS A 640 0.52 -46.27 2.47
N ALA A 641 1.27 -45.21 2.72
CA ALA A 641 0.71 -44.01 3.30
C ALA A 641 0.14 -43.16 2.16
N SER A 642 -1.19 -43.04 2.15
CA SER A 642 -1.91 -42.09 1.31
C SER A 642 -1.97 -40.74 2.05
N GLY A 643 -1.50 -39.70 1.41
CA GLY A 643 -1.99 -38.33 1.40
C GLY A 643 -2.21 -37.63 2.72
N ALA A 644 -1.14 -36.97 3.23
CA ALA A 644 -1.30 -35.75 3.98
C ALA A 644 -1.08 -34.57 3.02
N ALA A 645 -1.90 -33.55 3.10
CA ALA A 645 -1.70 -32.29 2.38
C ALA A 645 -0.33 -31.71 2.80
N GLY A 646 0.67 -32.00 1.97
CA GLY A 646 2.05 -31.64 2.23
C GLY A 646 2.30 -30.23 1.74
N MET A 647 2.73 -29.40 2.65
CA MET A 647 3.58 -28.24 2.41
C MET A 647 4.67 -28.61 1.39
N MET A 648 4.94 -27.68 0.45
CA MET A 648 5.98 -27.86 -0.58
C MET A 648 7.31 -28.28 0.06
N VAL A 649 7.66 -29.53 -0.13
CA VAL A 649 9.03 -30.00 0.10
C VAL A 649 9.83 -29.60 -1.14
N LEU A 650 10.82 -28.72 -0.97
CA LEU A 650 11.89 -28.50 -1.94
C LEU A 650 12.59 -29.84 -2.15
N GLY A 651 12.30 -30.53 -3.26
CA GLY A 651 13.02 -31.75 -3.57
C GLY A 651 12.31 -32.84 -4.36
N ASP A 652 11.06 -32.63 -4.86
CA ASP A 652 10.48 -33.61 -5.80
C ASP A 652 10.95 -33.28 -7.22
N ASP A 653 11.77 -34.14 -7.80
CA ASP A 653 12.16 -34.09 -9.21
C ASP A 653 10.90 -34.13 -10.09
N PHE A 654 10.81 -33.20 -11.06
CA PHE A 654 9.71 -33.19 -12.02
C PHE A 654 9.68 -34.51 -12.81
N SER A 655 8.62 -35.27 -12.59
CA SER A 655 8.53 -36.63 -13.09
C SER A 655 7.90 -36.69 -14.48
N PRO A 656 8.26 -37.71 -15.30
CA PRO A 656 7.61 -37.96 -16.60
C PRO A 656 6.10 -38.13 -16.50
N LYS A 657 5.58 -38.52 -15.33
CA LYS A 657 4.13 -38.65 -15.07
C LYS A 657 3.47 -37.29 -14.98
N GLN A 658 4.13 -36.34 -14.35
CA GLN A 658 3.66 -34.94 -14.22
C GLN A 658 3.74 -34.23 -15.58
N GLU A 659 4.81 -34.44 -16.34
CA GLU A 659 4.89 -33.92 -17.71
C GLU A 659 3.78 -34.44 -18.60
N LYS A 660 3.53 -35.74 -18.58
CA LYS A 660 2.41 -36.37 -19.32
C LYS A 660 1.06 -35.82 -18.91
N TYR A 661 0.90 -35.51 -17.63
CA TYR A 661 -0.32 -34.87 -17.11
C TYR A 661 -0.49 -33.47 -17.64
N LEU A 662 0.54 -32.61 -17.56
CA LEU A 662 0.50 -31.23 -18.08
C LEU A 662 0.25 -31.22 -19.60
N ARG A 663 0.90 -32.10 -20.38
CA ARG A 663 0.65 -32.24 -21.82
C ARG A 663 -0.79 -32.67 -22.15
N LYS A 664 -1.48 -33.29 -21.22
CA LYS A 664 -2.89 -33.69 -21.38
C LYS A 664 -3.86 -32.54 -21.14
N ILE A 665 -3.59 -31.71 -20.14
CA ILE A 665 -4.48 -30.60 -19.70
C ILE A 665 -4.17 -29.27 -20.39
N CYS A 666 -3.02 -29.12 -21.04
CA CYS A 666 -2.61 -27.94 -21.79
C CYS A 666 -2.39 -28.32 -23.26
N SER A 667 -3.16 -27.71 -24.17
CA SER A 667 -3.04 -27.98 -25.62
C SER A 667 -1.73 -27.44 -26.19
N ASP A 668 -1.21 -26.37 -25.63
CA ASP A 668 0.04 -25.72 -26.02
C ASP A 668 1.08 -25.84 -24.90
N TYR A 669 1.47 -27.08 -24.59
CA TYR A 669 2.49 -27.35 -23.57
C TYR A 669 3.84 -26.66 -23.84
N PRO A 670 4.32 -26.52 -25.10
CA PRO A 670 5.50 -25.71 -25.40
C PRO A 670 5.39 -24.29 -24.87
N ARG A 671 4.24 -23.65 -25.03
CA ARG A 671 3.98 -22.28 -24.54
C ARG A 671 4.02 -22.20 -23.00
N LEU A 672 3.35 -23.14 -22.31
CA LEU A 672 3.40 -23.23 -20.85
C LEU A 672 4.84 -23.41 -20.34
N HIS A 673 5.59 -24.34 -20.94
CA HIS A 673 6.98 -24.61 -20.57
C HIS A 673 7.85 -23.37 -20.81
N GLY A 674 7.70 -22.70 -21.98
CA GLY A 674 8.41 -21.46 -22.30
C GLY A 674 8.07 -20.35 -21.29
N PHE A 675 6.81 -20.20 -20.91
CA PHE A 675 6.38 -19.24 -19.89
C PHE A 675 7.10 -19.49 -18.55
N LEU A 676 7.07 -20.70 -18.04
CA LEU A 676 7.74 -21.06 -16.79
C LEU A 676 9.27 -20.91 -16.89
N GLN A 677 9.84 -21.17 -18.06
CA GLN A 677 11.28 -20.93 -18.31
C GLN A 677 11.61 -19.44 -18.29
N GLY A 678 10.74 -18.58 -18.83
CA GLY A 678 10.88 -17.12 -18.77
C GLY A 678 10.81 -16.60 -17.32
N VAL A 679 9.93 -17.17 -16.51
CA VAL A 679 9.85 -16.94 -15.05
C VAL A 679 11.14 -17.39 -14.37
N ALA A 680 11.63 -18.61 -14.65
CA ALA A 680 12.85 -19.17 -14.07
C ALA A 680 14.12 -18.39 -14.47
N TRP A 681 14.14 -17.82 -15.67
CA TRP A 681 15.25 -17.00 -16.18
C TRP A 681 15.20 -15.56 -15.69
N SER A 682 14.19 -15.18 -14.92
CA SER A 682 14.16 -13.84 -14.32
C SER A 682 15.48 -13.54 -13.59
N PRO A 683 16.07 -12.34 -13.72
CA PRO A 683 17.23 -11.91 -12.95
C PRO A 683 17.01 -11.97 -11.43
N GLN A 684 15.76 -11.95 -10.99
CA GLN A 684 15.35 -12.18 -9.60
C GLN A 684 14.40 -13.36 -9.51
N VAL A 685 14.35 -14.02 -8.35
CA VAL A 685 13.38 -15.10 -8.09
C VAL A 685 11.99 -14.50 -7.92
N LEU A 686 11.03 -14.95 -8.71
CA LEU A 686 9.63 -14.51 -8.61
C LEU A 686 8.84 -15.45 -7.71
N MET A 687 8.04 -14.87 -6.82
CA MET A 687 7.11 -15.65 -5.98
C MET A 687 5.95 -16.22 -6.81
N PRO A 688 5.37 -17.37 -6.44
CA PRO A 688 4.30 -18.02 -7.21
C PRO A 688 3.09 -17.13 -7.49
N ASN A 689 2.71 -16.24 -6.57
CA ASN A 689 1.59 -15.32 -6.75
C ASN A 689 1.76 -14.39 -7.96
N ALA A 690 2.99 -14.06 -8.35
CA ALA A 690 3.26 -13.19 -9.49
C ALA A 690 2.99 -13.83 -10.85
N TRP A 691 2.96 -15.17 -10.96
CA TRP A 691 2.93 -15.86 -12.25
C TRP A 691 1.97 -17.07 -12.32
N ILE A 692 1.56 -17.68 -11.19
CA ILE A 692 0.79 -18.93 -11.20
C ILE A 692 -0.56 -18.76 -11.89
N GLY A 693 -1.25 -17.64 -11.71
CA GLY A 693 -2.51 -17.33 -12.38
C GLY A 693 -2.37 -17.41 -13.89
N ALA A 694 -1.38 -16.71 -14.45
CA ALA A 694 -1.13 -16.70 -15.90
C ALA A 694 -0.70 -18.09 -16.44
N ALA A 695 -0.02 -18.91 -15.63
CA ALA A 695 0.28 -20.28 -16.00
C ALA A 695 -0.99 -21.15 -16.01
N MET A 696 -1.88 -20.97 -15.03
CA MET A 696 -3.14 -21.73 -14.95
C MET A 696 -4.09 -21.39 -16.10
N ASP A 697 -4.10 -20.15 -16.60
CA ASP A 697 -4.89 -19.76 -17.79
C ASP A 697 -4.47 -20.49 -19.07
N MET A 698 -3.30 -21.12 -19.10
CA MET A 698 -2.83 -21.94 -20.24
C MET A 698 -3.34 -23.38 -20.20
N HIS A 699 -4.03 -23.80 -19.12
CA HIS A 699 -4.59 -25.15 -18.98
C HIS A 699 -5.99 -25.25 -19.60
N ASP A 700 -6.07 -25.18 -20.91
CA ASP A 700 -7.31 -25.08 -21.70
C ASP A 700 -8.08 -26.41 -21.85
N ARG A 701 -7.51 -27.52 -21.39
CA ARG A 701 -8.09 -28.88 -21.46
C ARG A 701 -8.29 -29.49 -20.07
N MET A 702 -8.56 -28.67 -19.07
CA MET A 702 -8.92 -29.14 -17.74
C MET A 702 -10.18 -30.04 -17.83
N PRO A 703 -10.22 -31.18 -17.12
CA PRO A 703 -11.37 -32.10 -17.16
C PRO A 703 -12.62 -31.40 -16.67
N ASN A 704 -13.62 -31.22 -17.55
CA ASN A 704 -14.96 -30.85 -17.11
C ASN A 704 -15.58 -32.06 -16.39
N SER A 705 -15.59 -31.99 -15.07
CA SER A 705 -16.21 -33.04 -14.25
C SER A 705 -17.58 -32.55 -13.74
N ARG A 706 -18.58 -33.44 -13.79
CA ARG A 706 -19.88 -33.22 -13.16
C ARG A 706 -19.80 -33.31 -11.62
N SER A 707 -18.72 -33.83 -11.09
CA SER A 707 -18.40 -33.94 -9.68
C SER A 707 -17.32 -32.92 -9.34
N GLU A 708 -17.65 -32.01 -8.46
CA GLU A 708 -16.79 -30.91 -8.00
C GLU A 708 -15.51 -31.42 -7.33
N ALA A 709 -15.60 -32.45 -6.51
CA ALA A 709 -14.43 -33.09 -5.91
C ALA A 709 -13.40 -33.57 -6.95
N THR A 710 -13.87 -34.02 -8.11
CA THR A 710 -12.99 -34.45 -9.21
C THR A 710 -12.40 -33.23 -9.94
N ALA A 711 -13.15 -32.13 -10.07
CA ALA A 711 -12.67 -30.88 -10.65
C ALA A 711 -11.61 -30.25 -9.76
N THR A 712 -11.83 -30.19 -8.46
CA THR A 712 -10.87 -29.66 -7.48
C THR A 712 -9.60 -30.47 -7.42
N LYS A 713 -9.74 -31.80 -7.41
CA LYS A 713 -8.55 -32.64 -7.46
C LYS A 713 -7.76 -32.40 -8.74
N ALA A 714 -8.43 -32.26 -9.88
CA ALA A 714 -7.78 -31.95 -11.15
C ALA A 714 -7.07 -30.59 -11.13
N LEU A 715 -7.70 -29.57 -10.52
CA LEU A 715 -7.08 -28.24 -10.33
C LEU A 715 -5.86 -28.33 -9.42
N HIS A 716 -5.98 -29.02 -8.28
CA HIS A 716 -4.87 -29.21 -7.35
C HIS A 716 -3.71 -29.97 -8.00
N ASP A 717 -4.01 -31.05 -8.72
CA ASP A 717 -3.00 -31.80 -9.46
C ASP A 717 -2.34 -30.94 -10.55
N ALA A 718 -3.08 -30.04 -11.21
CA ALA A 718 -2.56 -29.12 -12.21
C ALA A 718 -1.64 -28.05 -11.59
N VAL A 719 -2.06 -27.42 -10.49
CA VAL A 719 -1.25 -26.45 -9.74
C VAL A 719 0.05 -27.10 -9.27
N ASN A 720 -0.03 -28.27 -8.63
CA ASN A 720 1.14 -28.97 -8.12
C ASN A 720 2.10 -29.37 -9.24
N ALA A 721 1.61 -29.88 -10.35
CA ALA A 721 2.46 -30.24 -11.48
C ALA A 721 3.14 -29.01 -12.10
N THR A 722 2.41 -27.88 -12.21
CA THR A 722 2.93 -26.62 -12.73
C THR A 722 4.00 -26.02 -11.81
N MET A 723 3.76 -26.03 -10.50
CA MET A 723 4.72 -25.59 -9.49
C MET A 723 5.98 -26.45 -9.49
N THR A 724 5.83 -27.78 -9.55
CA THR A 724 6.97 -28.72 -9.60
C THR A 724 7.80 -28.49 -10.86
N LEU A 725 7.18 -28.25 -12.01
CA LEU A 725 7.87 -27.90 -13.24
C LEU A 725 8.66 -26.58 -13.09
N CYS A 726 8.05 -25.53 -12.54
CA CYS A 726 8.71 -24.26 -12.32
C CYS A 726 9.94 -24.40 -11.39
N ASN A 727 9.80 -25.15 -10.31
CA ASN A 727 10.91 -25.44 -9.38
C ASN A 727 12.03 -26.21 -10.06
N HIS A 728 11.70 -27.21 -10.87
CA HIS A 728 12.68 -27.96 -11.67
C HIS A 728 13.43 -27.04 -12.63
N LEU A 729 12.72 -26.13 -13.32
CA LEU A 729 13.36 -25.18 -14.24
C LEU A 729 14.25 -24.16 -13.50
N ASN A 730 13.86 -23.71 -12.32
CA ASN A 730 14.72 -22.88 -11.47
C ASN A 730 15.99 -23.62 -11.02
N GLN A 731 15.87 -24.89 -10.64
CA GLN A 731 17.03 -25.71 -10.28
C GLN A 731 17.96 -25.90 -11.48
N THR A 732 17.40 -26.13 -12.67
CA THR A 732 18.18 -26.22 -13.92
C THR A 732 18.97 -24.94 -14.20
N VAL A 733 18.41 -23.75 -13.92
CA VAL A 733 19.13 -22.47 -14.01
C VAL A 733 20.30 -22.46 -13.05
N ILE A 734 20.09 -22.87 -11.80
CA ILE A 734 21.14 -22.91 -10.77
C ILE A 734 22.28 -23.85 -11.20
N ASP A 735 21.94 -25.05 -11.66
CA ASP A 735 22.92 -26.06 -12.09
C ASP A 735 23.78 -25.60 -13.28
N HIS A 736 23.22 -24.69 -14.12
CA HIS A 736 23.92 -24.17 -15.30
C HIS A 736 24.67 -22.86 -15.06
N LEU A 737 24.64 -22.27 -13.86
CA LEU A 737 25.36 -21.00 -13.56
C LEU A 737 26.88 -21.11 -13.77
N GLY A 738 27.43 -22.31 -13.67
CA GLY A 738 28.85 -22.59 -13.98
C GLY A 738 29.21 -22.52 -15.49
N HIS A 739 28.22 -22.62 -16.38
CA HIS A 739 28.43 -22.72 -17.82
C HIS A 739 28.35 -21.36 -18.52
N ALA A 740 29.11 -21.18 -19.57
CA ALA A 740 29.11 -19.94 -20.35
C ALA A 740 27.75 -19.75 -21.07
N HIS A 741 27.11 -20.85 -21.51
CA HIS A 741 25.83 -20.85 -22.19
C HIS A 741 25.17 -22.24 -22.07
N PRO A 742 23.85 -22.34 -21.76
CA PRO A 742 23.17 -23.62 -21.60
C PRO A 742 22.85 -24.35 -22.93
N GLY A 743 23.04 -23.70 -24.09
CA GLY A 743 22.63 -24.25 -25.40
C GLY A 743 21.13 -24.17 -25.65
N LEU A 744 20.62 -24.81 -26.71
CA LEU A 744 19.21 -24.96 -27.01
C LEU A 744 18.67 -26.38 -26.70
N ASP A 745 19.51 -27.25 -26.20
CA ASP A 745 19.16 -28.66 -26.00
C ASP A 745 17.99 -28.82 -25.03
N PHE A 746 17.91 -27.94 -24.01
CA PHE A 746 16.80 -27.94 -23.08
C PHE A 746 15.46 -27.52 -23.73
N VAL A 747 15.49 -26.63 -24.73
CA VAL A 747 14.29 -26.27 -25.50
C VAL A 747 13.89 -27.41 -26.42
N ARG A 748 14.87 -27.97 -27.16
CA ARG A 748 14.64 -29.09 -28.07
C ARG A 748 14.14 -30.34 -27.37
N ALA A 749 14.59 -30.61 -26.16
CA ALA A 749 14.09 -31.69 -25.33
C ALA A 749 12.56 -31.61 -25.09
N VAL A 750 11.98 -30.43 -25.10
CA VAL A 750 10.55 -30.19 -24.84
C VAL A 750 9.72 -30.07 -26.09
N VAL A 751 10.23 -29.39 -27.11
CA VAL A 751 9.47 -29.06 -28.33
C VAL A 751 9.86 -29.90 -29.56
N GLY A 752 10.92 -30.69 -29.47
CA GLY A 752 11.48 -31.43 -30.64
C GLY A 752 12.12 -30.44 -31.63
N ASP A 753 12.11 -30.81 -32.90
CA ASP A 753 12.64 -30.00 -34.02
C ASP A 753 11.52 -29.25 -34.75
N GLU A 754 10.29 -29.19 -34.21
CA GLU A 754 9.16 -28.53 -34.83
C GLU A 754 9.24 -27.00 -34.65
N GLU A 755 9.29 -26.25 -35.73
CA GLU A 755 9.39 -24.78 -35.71
C GLU A 755 8.17 -24.11 -35.09
N ALA A 756 6.98 -24.62 -35.32
CA ALA A 756 5.75 -24.11 -34.72
C ALA A 756 5.77 -24.23 -33.18
N ALA A 757 6.29 -25.34 -32.67
CA ALA A 757 6.44 -25.56 -31.23
C ALA A 757 7.54 -24.63 -30.61
N ALA A 758 8.63 -24.39 -31.36
CA ALA A 758 9.66 -23.44 -30.96
C ALA A 758 9.14 -22.00 -30.91
N LEU A 759 8.33 -21.59 -31.87
CA LEU A 759 7.65 -20.29 -31.89
C LEU A 759 6.69 -20.13 -30.70
N SER A 760 5.88 -21.17 -30.42
CA SER A 760 4.98 -21.17 -29.29
C SER A 760 5.73 -21.11 -27.94
N TRP A 761 6.84 -21.81 -27.83
CA TRP A 761 7.73 -21.76 -26.68
C TRP A 761 8.32 -20.35 -26.49
N ALA A 762 8.80 -19.73 -27.56
CA ALA A 762 9.35 -18.36 -27.53
C ALA A 762 8.30 -17.30 -27.09
N ALA A 763 7.06 -17.47 -27.55
CA ALA A 763 5.94 -16.63 -27.12
C ALA A 763 5.65 -16.78 -25.62
N GLY A 764 5.68 -18.00 -25.11
CA GLY A 764 5.58 -18.28 -23.69
C GLY A 764 6.73 -17.65 -22.91
N PHE A 765 7.98 -17.84 -23.35
CA PHE A 765 9.16 -17.29 -22.68
C PHE A 765 9.11 -15.76 -22.59
N LEU A 766 8.71 -15.07 -23.66
CA LEU A 766 8.51 -13.64 -23.64
C LEU A 766 7.47 -13.24 -22.58
N LYS A 767 6.31 -13.93 -22.55
CA LYS A 767 5.25 -13.64 -21.59
C LYS A 767 5.68 -13.89 -20.14
N GLY A 768 6.42 -14.96 -19.87
CA GLY A 768 7.02 -15.22 -18.57
C GLY A 768 8.04 -14.15 -18.15
N SER A 769 8.85 -13.68 -19.11
CA SER A 769 9.81 -12.60 -18.86
C SER A 769 9.13 -11.24 -18.60
N GLU A 770 7.94 -11.00 -19.15
CA GLU A 770 7.13 -9.80 -18.87
C GLU A 770 6.71 -9.72 -17.40
N THR A 771 6.50 -10.85 -16.72
CA THR A 771 6.20 -10.88 -15.27
C THR A 771 7.38 -10.39 -14.41
N ALA A 772 8.58 -10.31 -14.99
CA ALA A 772 9.83 -9.87 -14.36
C ALA A 772 10.41 -8.61 -15.00
N ALA A 773 9.57 -7.80 -15.67
CA ALA A 773 10.03 -6.67 -16.49
C ALA A 773 10.93 -5.68 -15.73
N ALA A 774 10.61 -5.39 -14.47
CA ALA A 774 11.41 -4.51 -13.60
C ALA A 774 12.81 -5.09 -13.32
N GLY A 775 12.91 -6.40 -13.07
CA GLY A 775 14.18 -7.10 -12.88
C GLY A 775 15.07 -7.01 -14.11
N TRP A 776 14.53 -7.21 -15.30
CA TRP A 776 15.24 -7.06 -16.56
C TRP A 776 15.67 -5.63 -16.86
N ALA A 777 14.81 -4.65 -16.55
CA ALA A 777 15.11 -3.23 -16.76
C ALA A 777 16.31 -2.76 -15.92
N ARG A 778 16.46 -3.24 -14.69
CA ARG A 778 17.64 -2.96 -13.83
C ARG A 778 18.96 -3.42 -14.43
N HIS A 779 18.93 -4.41 -15.30
CA HIS A 779 20.10 -4.90 -16.04
C HIS A 779 20.21 -4.36 -17.47
N GLY A 780 19.50 -3.26 -17.78
CA GLY A 780 19.56 -2.58 -19.07
C GLY A 780 18.71 -3.21 -20.19
N HIS A 781 17.84 -4.18 -19.87
CA HIS A 781 17.00 -4.87 -20.85
C HIS A 781 15.53 -4.45 -20.71
N LYS A 782 14.98 -3.79 -21.74
CA LYS A 782 13.56 -3.42 -21.79
C LYS A 782 12.74 -4.55 -22.42
N VAL A 783 11.97 -5.29 -21.62
CA VAL A 783 11.14 -6.41 -22.09
C VAL A 783 10.08 -5.94 -23.10
N VAL A 784 9.54 -4.73 -22.91
CA VAL A 784 8.52 -4.13 -23.80
C VAL A 784 9.13 -3.53 -25.07
N GLY A 785 10.46 -3.48 -25.20
CA GLY A 785 11.15 -2.92 -26.38
C GLY A 785 10.95 -3.73 -27.67
N VAL A 786 11.05 -3.05 -28.83
CA VAL A 786 10.97 -3.69 -30.15
C VAL A 786 12.36 -3.99 -30.73
N THR A 787 13.43 -3.72 -29.99
CA THR A 787 14.81 -3.92 -30.40
C THR A 787 15.55 -4.87 -29.46
N GLY A 788 16.69 -5.37 -29.86
CA GLY A 788 17.50 -6.30 -29.06
C GLY A 788 16.88 -7.69 -28.90
N SER A 789 17.29 -8.42 -27.87
CA SER A 789 16.91 -9.81 -27.64
C SER A 789 15.41 -9.99 -27.41
N PHE A 790 14.77 -9.12 -26.62
CA PHE A 790 13.34 -9.14 -26.43
C PHE A 790 12.56 -8.70 -27.66
N GLY A 791 13.13 -7.84 -28.52
CA GLY A 791 12.55 -7.53 -29.84
C GLY A 791 12.52 -8.75 -30.76
N ARG A 792 13.59 -9.57 -30.78
CA ARG A 792 13.63 -10.85 -31.50
C ARG A 792 12.58 -11.84 -30.97
N LEU A 793 12.49 -12.02 -29.65
CA LEU A 793 11.48 -12.88 -29.03
C LEU A 793 10.05 -12.41 -29.33
N ARG A 794 9.82 -11.11 -29.40
CA ARG A 794 8.53 -10.53 -29.79
C ARG A 794 8.16 -10.82 -31.25
N GLY A 795 9.14 -10.74 -32.15
CA GLY A 795 8.97 -11.17 -33.56
C GLY A 795 8.54 -12.64 -33.65
N LEU A 796 9.19 -13.53 -32.90
CA LEU A 796 8.81 -14.95 -32.82
C LEU A 796 7.41 -15.15 -32.21
N ALA A 797 7.06 -14.39 -31.18
CA ALA A 797 5.74 -14.46 -30.54
C ALA A 797 4.61 -14.00 -31.50
N VAL A 798 4.82 -12.95 -32.29
CA VAL A 798 3.87 -12.52 -33.32
C VAL A 798 3.67 -13.59 -34.38
N ARG A 799 4.76 -14.25 -34.82
CA ARG A 799 4.67 -15.41 -35.75
C ARG A 799 3.88 -16.57 -35.14
N ALA A 800 4.09 -16.88 -33.84
CA ALA A 800 3.32 -17.90 -33.14
C ALA A 800 1.81 -17.59 -33.10
N GLU A 801 1.43 -16.35 -32.80
CA GLU A 801 0.02 -15.94 -32.76
C GLU A 801 -0.63 -15.97 -34.15
N LEU A 802 0.05 -15.54 -35.17
CA LEU A 802 -0.44 -15.61 -36.55
C LEU A 802 -0.69 -17.07 -36.98
N LEU A 803 0.18 -18.00 -36.62
CA LEU A 803 -0.02 -19.45 -36.84
C LEU A 803 -1.23 -19.98 -36.09
N ARG A 804 -1.42 -19.55 -34.84
CA ARG A 804 -2.50 -19.99 -33.94
C ARG A 804 -3.89 -19.56 -34.44
N VAL A 805 -4.00 -18.31 -34.93
CA VAL A 805 -5.28 -17.75 -35.37
C VAL A 805 -5.69 -18.29 -36.74
N GLN A 806 -4.83 -19.03 -37.45
CA GLN A 806 -5.05 -19.48 -38.83
C GLN A 806 -5.55 -18.33 -39.74
N SER A 807 -4.96 -17.14 -39.54
CA SER A 807 -5.52 -15.93 -40.14
C SER A 807 -5.35 -15.93 -41.67
N ARG A 808 -6.48 -15.69 -42.35
CA ARG A 808 -6.52 -15.43 -43.79
C ARG A 808 -6.09 -13.99 -44.12
N VAL A 809 -5.28 -13.38 -43.28
CA VAL A 809 -4.80 -12.03 -43.53
C VAL A 809 -3.72 -12.06 -44.59
N THR A 810 -3.88 -11.24 -45.60
CA THR A 810 -2.92 -11.08 -46.70
C THR A 810 -2.08 -9.80 -46.51
N ASP A 811 -0.83 -9.81 -46.97
CA ASP A 811 0.02 -8.63 -47.06
C ASP A 811 -0.47 -7.66 -48.14
N ASP A 812 0.17 -6.49 -48.28
CA ASP A 812 -0.15 -5.47 -49.25
C ASP A 812 -0.01 -5.94 -50.73
N GLN A 813 0.55 -7.16 -50.95
CA GLN A 813 0.69 -7.78 -52.26
C GLN A 813 -0.30 -8.93 -52.46
N GLY A 814 -1.26 -9.10 -51.52
CA GLY A 814 -2.29 -10.14 -51.57
C GLY A 814 -1.78 -11.53 -51.25
N ARG A 815 -0.58 -11.70 -50.74
CA ARG A 815 -0.04 -13.01 -50.30
C ARG A 815 -0.47 -13.30 -48.84
N PRO A 816 -0.82 -14.52 -48.50
CA PRO A 816 -1.08 -14.87 -47.11
C PRO A 816 0.11 -14.47 -46.24
N ILE A 817 -0.12 -13.70 -45.19
CA ILE A 817 0.96 -13.27 -44.25
C ILE A 817 1.73 -14.49 -43.68
N LEU A 818 1.05 -15.63 -43.53
CA LEU A 818 1.67 -16.87 -43.17
C LEU A 818 2.81 -17.29 -44.14
N GLN A 819 2.64 -17.07 -45.44
CA GLN A 819 3.63 -17.45 -46.47
C GLN A 819 4.81 -16.49 -46.48
N ALA A 820 4.58 -15.21 -46.21
CA ALA A 820 5.65 -14.20 -46.04
C ALA A 820 6.49 -14.41 -44.76
N LEU A 821 5.93 -15.04 -43.73
CA LEU A 821 6.61 -15.36 -42.50
C LEU A 821 7.45 -16.66 -42.59
N THR A 822 7.12 -17.61 -43.46
CA THR A 822 7.92 -18.82 -43.70
C THR A 822 9.16 -18.55 -44.52
N ASP A 823 9.21 -17.41 -45.24
CA ASP A 823 10.40 -16.99 -46.01
C ASP A 823 11.45 -16.24 -45.17
N GLN A 824 11.22 -16.06 -43.85
CA GLN A 824 12.17 -15.42 -42.91
C GLN A 824 13.14 -16.43 -42.28
N PRO A 825 14.30 -15.98 -41.72
CA PRO A 825 15.27 -16.88 -41.08
C PRO A 825 14.65 -17.84 -40.08
N ALA A 826 15.22 -19.02 -39.94
CA ALA A 826 14.69 -20.07 -39.09
C ALA A 826 14.48 -19.58 -37.66
N ALA A 827 13.32 -19.85 -37.08
CA ALA A 827 12.93 -19.49 -35.70
C ALA A 827 14.00 -19.90 -34.66
N TRP A 828 14.68 -21.02 -34.92
CA TRP A 828 15.76 -21.54 -34.08
C TRP A 828 16.98 -20.60 -34.00
N SER A 829 17.38 -19.95 -35.10
CA SER A 829 18.52 -19.02 -35.13
C SER A 829 18.21 -17.76 -34.30
N ASP A 830 17.04 -17.18 -34.47
CA ASP A 830 16.62 -16.02 -33.72
C ASP A 830 16.43 -16.31 -32.24
N LEU A 831 15.87 -17.49 -31.90
CA LEU A 831 15.71 -17.95 -30.54
C LEU A 831 17.07 -18.18 -29.86
N GLN A 832 17.99 -18.85 -30.56
CA GLN A 832 19.35 -19.07 -30.07
C GLN A 832 20.06 -17.77 -29.77
N THR A 833 19.98 -16.79 -30.68
CA THR A 833 20.63 -15.50 -30.52
C THR A 833 20.03 -14.74 -29.34
N ALA A 834 18.70 -14.73 -29.21
CA ALA A 834 18.03 -14.05 -28.10
C ALA A 834 18.41 -14.64 -26.74
N LEU A 835 18.39 -15.97 -26.61
CA LEU A 835 18.75 -16.65 -25.36
C LEU A 835 20.25 -16.54 -25.04
N HIS A 836 21.12 -16.58 -26.06
CA HIS A 836 22.55 -16.36 -25.88
C HIS A 836 22.86 -14.98 -25.28
N ASP A 837 22.18 -13.94 -25.75
CA ASP A 837 22.38 -12.58 -25.27
C ASP A 837 21.79 -12.35 -23.86
N LEU A 838 20.72 -13.04 -23.49
CA LEU A 838 20.06 -12.89 -22.19
C LEU A 838 20.73 -13.70 -21.07
N TRP A 839 21.36 -14.84 -21.40
CA TRP A 839 21.97 -15.71 -20.40
C TRP A 839 23.04 -15.07 -19.51
N PRO A 840 23.98 -14.25 -20.02
CA PRO A 840 24.99 -13.60 -19.19
C PRO A 840 24.35 -12.73 -18.09
N VAL A 841 23.23 -12.08 -18.40
CA VAL A 841 22.48 -11.23 -17.45
C VAL A 841 21.86 -12.08 -16.34
N VAL A 842 21.17 -13.17 -16.70
CA VAL A 842 20.60 -14.13 -15.74
C VAL A 842 21.70 -14.68 -14.84
N ARG A 843 22.78 -15.15 -15.44
CA ARG A 843 23.93 -15.71 -14.73
C ARG A 843 24.54 -14.72 -13.74
N GLN A 844 24.81 -13.49 -14.18
CA GLN A 844 25.40 -12.46 -13.32
C GLN A 844 24.48 -12.09 -12.15
N ALA A 845 23.18 -11.90 -12.43
CA ALA A 845 22.21 -11.54 -11.41
C ALA A 845 22.03 -12.65 -10.35
N ARG A 846 21.92 -13.91 -10.79
CA ARG A 846 21.77 -15.06 -9.90
C ARG A 846 23.02 -15.33 -9.06
N LEU A 847 24.22 -15.24 -9.65
CA LEU A 847 25.48 -15.35 -8.90
C LEU A 847 25.64 -14.21 -7.88
N ALA A 848 25.29 -12.98 -8.26
CA ALA A 848 25.32 -11.85 -7.33
C ALA A 848 24.32 -12.04 -6.17
N GLY A 849 23.16 -12.64 -6.42
CA GLY A 849 22.18 -13.02 -5.39
C GLY A 849 22.73 -14.08 -4.43
N MET A 850 23.42 -15.11 -4.95
CA MET A 850 24.02 -16.19 -4.14
C MET A 850 25.19 -15.72 -3.24
N HIS A 851 25.91 -14.64 -3.64
CA HIS A 851 26.97 -14.06 -2.84
C HIS A 851 26.49 -13.07 -1.78
N ARG A 852 25.22 -12.69 -1.82
CA ARG A 852 24.58 -11.77 -0.86
C ARG A 852 23.69 -12.49 0.16
N GLY A 853 23.43 -13.77 -0.03
CA GLY A 853 22.64 -14.63 0.85
C GLY A 853 23.42 -15.24 2.02
#